data_116f9b9232c333c378825dd60914099c
#
_entry.id   116f9b9232c333c378825dd60914099c
#
_cell.length_a   1.000
_cell.length_b   1.000
_cell.length_c   1.000
_cell.angle_alpha   90.00
_cell.angle_beta   90.00
_cell.angle_gamma   90.00
#
_symmetry.space_group_name_H-M   'P 1'
#
loop_
_entity.id
_entity.type
_entity.pdbx_description
1 polymer ?
#
loop_
_entity_poly.entity_id
_entity_poly.type
_entity_poly.pdbx_seq_one_letter_code
_entity_poly.pdbx_strand_id
1 'polypeptide(L)'
;LQLASLLQNQAVKGRAVGTLLRAVLKGSPCSEEDGALRRYKIYSCCIQLVESGDLQQDVASEIIGLLMLEVHHFPGPLLVDLASDFVGAVREDRLVNGKSLELLPIILTALATKKEVLACGKGDLNGEEYKRQLIDTLCSVRWPQRYMIQLTSVFKDVCLTPEEMNLVVAKVLTMFSKLNLQEIPPLVYQLLVLSSKGSRRSVLDGIIAFFRELDKQHREEQSSDELSELITAPADELYHVEGTVILHIVFAIKLDCELGRELLKHLKAGQQGDPSKCLCPFSIALLLSLTRIQRFEEQVFDLLKTSVVKSFKDLQLLQGSKFLQTLVPQRTCVSTMILEVVRNSVHSWDHVTQGLIEFGFILMDSYGPKKILDGKAVEIGTSLSKMTNQHACKLGANILLETFKIHEMIRQEILEQVLNRVVTRTSSPINHFLDLFSDIIMYAPLILQNCSKVTETFDYLTFLPLQTVQGLLKAVQPLLKISMSMRDSLILVLRKAMFASQLDARKSAVAGFLLLLKNFKVLGSLPSSQCTQSIGVTQVRVDVHSRYSAVANETFCLEIIDSLKRSLGQQADIRLMLYDGFYDVLRRNSQLASSIMQTLFSQLKQFYEPEPDLLPPLKLGACVLTQGSQIFLQEPLDHLLSCIQHCLAWYKSRVVPLQQGDEGEEEEEELYSELDDMLESITVRMIKSELEDFELDKSADFSQNTNVGIKNNICACLIMGVCEVLMEYNFSISNFSKSKFEEILSLFTCYKKFSDILSEKAGKGKAKMTSKVSDSLLSLKFVSDLLTALFRDSIQSHEESLSVLRSSGEFMHYAVNVTLQKIQQLIRTGHVSGPDGQNPDKIFQNLCDITR
;
A
#
# COMPACT_ATOMS: atom_id res chain seq x y z
N LEU A 1 50.73 -30.49 -48.44
CA LEU A 1 51.50 -29.30 -48.06
C LEU A 1 51.28 -28.13 -49.01
N GLN A 2 51.44 -28.33 -50.34
CA GLN A 2 51.22 -27.24 -51.33
C GLN A 2 49.78 -26.66 -51.36
N LEU A 3 48.78 -27.53 -51.24
CA LEU A 3 47.38 -27.08 -51.19
C LEU A 3 47.06 -26.25 -49.91
N ALA A 4 47.58 -26.63 -48.75
CA ALA A 4 47.44 -25.91 -47.50
C ALA A 4 48.08 -24.51 -47.59
N SER A 5 49.30 -24.41 -48.18
CA SER A 5 49.94 -23.10 -48.37
C SER A 5 49.22 -22.19 -49.39
N LEU A 6 48.64 -22.80 -50.43
CA LEU A 6 47.81 -22.07 -51.37
C LEU A 6 46.52 -21.56 -50.77
N LEU A 7 45.81 -22.38 -49.99
CA LEU A 7 44.58 -21.97 -49.26
C LEU A 7 44.88 -20.87 -48.26
N GLN A 8 45.96 -21.00 -47.49
CA GLN A 8 46.37 -20.00 -46.51
C GLN A 8 46.75 -18.67 -47.18
N ASN A 9 47.46 -18.69 -48.28
CA ASN A 9 47.81 -17.49 -49.05
C ASN A 9 46.58 -16.83 -49.70
N GLN A 10 45.61 -17.60 -50.17
CA GLN A 10 44.35 -17.11 -50.77
C GLN A 10 43.37 -16.65 -49.69
N ALA A 11 43.31 -17.33 -48.57
CA ALA A 11 42.49 -16.92 -47.43
C ALA A 11 42.88 -15.55 -46.86
N VAL A 12 44.19 -15.33 -46.75
CA VAL A 12 44.75 -14.04 -46.30
C VAL A 12 44.43 -12.92 -47.32
N LYS A 13 44.34 -13.22 -48.62
CA LYS A 13 43.97 -12.25 -49.67
C LYS A 13 42.48 -12.09 -49.91
N GLY A 14 41.61 -12.88 -49.33
CA GLY A 14 40.15 -12.66 -49.16
C GLY A 14 39.23 -12.87 -50.39
N ARG A 15 39.66 -12.81 -51.61
CA ARG A 15 38.74 -12.70 -52.75
C ARG A 15 38.52 -13.93 -53.64
N ALA A 16 39.29 -14.98 -53.47
CA ALA A 16 39.24 -16.14 -54.35
C ALA A 16 39.13 -17.51 -53.69
N VAL A 17 39.04 -17.55 -52.36
CA VAL A 17 39.05 -18.77 -51.57
C VAL A 17 37.87 -19.68 -51.88
N GLY A 18 36.65 -19.10 -51.99
CA GLY A 18 35.44 -19.85 -52.32
C GLY A 18 35.50 -20.50 -53.70
N THR A 19 36.01 -19.79 -54.72
CA THR A 19 36.16 -20.34 -56.07
C THR A 19 37.22 -21.41 -56.17
N LEU A 20 38.34 -21.22 -55.46
CA LEU A 20 39.39 -22.23 -55.36
C LEU A 20 38.91 -23.49 -54.68
N LEU A 21 38.23 -23.34 -53.51
CA LEU A 21 37.71 -24.46 -52.71
C LEU A 21 36.69 -25.27 -53.53
N ARG A 22 35.75 -24.60 -54.25
CA ARG A 22 34.80 -25.29 -55.14
C ARG A 22 35.49 -26.06 -56.23
N ALA A 23 36.51 -25.50 -56.89
CA ALA A 23 37.27 -26.19 -57.91
C ALA A 23 38.01 -27.44 -57.38
N VAL A 24 38.61 -27.32 -56.18
CA VAL A 24 39.32 -28.43 -55.54
C VAL A 24 38.39 -29.55 -55.10
N LEU A 25 37.23 -29.17 -54.52
CA LEU A 25 36.18 -30.12 -54.11
C LEU A 25 35.57 -30.84 -55.33
N LYS A 26 35.37 -30.13 -56.48
CA LYS A 26 34.91 -30.73 -57.70
C LYS A 26 35.91 -31.70 -58.32
N GLY A 27 37.21 -31.44 -58.14
CA GLY A 27 38.29 -32.34 -58.57
C GLY A 27 38.54 -33.51 -57.62
N SER A 28 37.75 -33.64 -56.55
CA SER A 28 37.88 -34.74 -55.51
C SER A 28 36.49 -35.40 -55.30
N PRO A 29 36.01 -36.21 -56.26
CA PRO A 29 34.68 -36.83 -56.17
C PRO A 29 34.65 -37.91 -55.08
N CYS A 30 33.57 -37.93 -54.29
CA CYS A 30 33.37 -38.93 -53.21
C CYS A 30 33.02 -40.33 -53.75
N SER A 31 32.73 -40.49 -55.02
CA SER A 31 32.48 -41.76 -55.70
C SER A 31 33.75 -42.63 -55.83
N GLU A 32 34.94 -42.00 -55.73
CA GLU A 32 36.21 -42.64 -55.79
C GLU A 32 36.85 -42.62 -54.38
N GLU A 33 37.42 -43.72 -53.91
CA GLU A 33 38.00 -43.83 -52.57
C GLU A 33 39.16 -42.82 -52.38
N ASP A 34 40.05 -42.69 -53.36
CA ASP A 34 41.09 -41.68 -53.35
C ASP A 34 40.54 -40.23 -53.35
N GLY A 35 39.44 -40.00 -54.05
CA GLY A 35 38.75 -38.72 -54.08
C GLY A 35 38.13 -38.36 -52.77
N ALA A 36 37.47 -39.30 -52.14
CA ALA A 36 36.88 -39.12 -50.82
C ALA A 36 37.96 -38.87 -49.73
N LEU A 37 39.07 -39.59 -49.74
CA LEU A 37 40.20 -39.38 -48.86
C LEU A 37 40.87 -38.02 -49.04
N ARG A 38 40.99 -37.55 -50.32
CA ARG A 38 41.51 -36.23 -50.63
C ARG A 38 40.58 -35.14 -50.08
N ARG A 39 39.24 -35.30 -50.21
CA ARG A 39 38.25 -34.43 -49.66
C ARG A 39 38.32 -34.34 -48.15
N TYR A 40 38.47 -35.43 -47.46
CA TYR A 40 38.67 -35.46 -46.01
C TYR A 40 39.90 -34.64 -45.56
N LYS A 41 41.02 -34.77 -46.24
CA LYS A 41 42.24 -33.97 -45.99
C LYS A 41 42.03 -32.49 -46.25
N ILE A 42 41.21 -32.14 -47.26
CA ILE A 42 40.81 -30.74 -47.51
C ILE A 42 40.01 -30.20 -46.36
N TYR A 43 39.02 -30.97 -45.85
CA TYR A 43 38.23 -30.59 -44.68
C TYR A 43 39.11 -30.37 -43.48
N SER A 44 39.99 -31.31 -43.16
CA SER A 44 40.89 -31.17 -41.99
C SER A 44 41.79 -29.94 -42.13
N CYS A 45 42.31 -29.65 -43.31
CA CYS A 45 43.10 -28.44 -43.57
C CYS A 45 42.28 -27.16 -43.39
N CYS A 46 41.06 -27.12 -43.96
CA CYS A 46 40.15 -25.95 -43.85
C CYS A 46 39.73 -25.71 -42.38
N ILE A 47 39.43 -26.77 -41.61
CA ILE A 47 39.07 -26.67 -40.20
C ILE A 47 40.24 -26.09 -39.40
N GLN A 48 41.46 -26.60 -39.59
CA GLN A 48 42.66 -26.06 -38.95
C GLN A 48 42.89 -24.58 -39.30
N LEU A 49 42.66 -24.19 -40.57
CA LEU A 49 42.83 -22.83 -41.02
C LEU A 49 41.76 -21.87 -40.40
N VAL A 50 40.53 -22.31 -40.32
CA VAL A 50 39.46 -21.54 -39.65
C VAL A 50 39.71 -21.38 -38.15
N GLU A 51 40.21 -22.41 -37.51
CA GLU A 51 40.51 -22.39 -36.08
C GLU A 51 41.82 -21.65 -35.73
N SER A 52 42.74 -21.38 -36.71
CA SER A 52 43.96 -20.62 -36.45
C SER A 52 43.72 -19.18 -35.99
N GLY A 53 42.55 -18.62 -36.29
CA GLY A 53 42.20 -17.23 -35.98
C GLY A 53 42.81 -16.18 -36.90
N ASP A 54 43.59 -16.61 -37.92
CA ASP A 54 44.29 -15.70 -38.87
C ASP A 54 43.36 -15.20 -39.97
N LEU A 55 42.17 -15.77 -40.13
CA LEU A 55 41.21 -15.43 -41.17
C LEU A 55 40.23 -14.33 -40.78
N GLN A 56 39.87 -13.48 -41.71
CA GLN A 56 38.74 -12.59 -41.56
C GLN A 56 37.44 -13.41 -41.40
N GLN A 57 36.54 -12.94 -40.52
CA GLN A 57 35.33 -13.66 -40.15
C GLN A 57 34.45 -14.04 -41.36
N ASP A 58 34.33 -13.15 -42.35
CA ASP A 58 33.57 -13.40 -43.57
C ASP A 58 34.15 -14.54 -44.40
N VAL A 59 35.49 -14.61 -44.54
CA VAL A 59 36.20 -15.68 -45.25
C VAL A 59 36.05 -17.03 -44.52
N ALA A 60 36.17 -17.02 -43.20
CA ALA A 60 35.95 -18.22 -42.39
C ALA A 60 34.51 -18.73 -42.54
N SER A 61 33.52 -17.82 -42.56
CA SER A 61 32.11 -18.18 -42.76
C SER A 61 31.85 -18.71 -44.19
N GLU A 62 32.49 -18.15 -45.24
CA GLU A 62 32.40 -18.66 -46.59
C GLU A 62 32.99 -20.08 -46.72
N ILE A 63 34.14 -20.34 -46.13
CA ILE A 63 34.75 -21.66 -46.09
C ILE A 63 33.82 -22.68 -45.42
N ILE A 64 33.35 -22.38 -44.23
CA ILE A 64 32.45 -23.27 -43.46
C ILE A 64 31.15 -23.51 -44.27
N GLY A 65 30.53 -22.48 -44.84
CA GLY A 65 29.32 -22.60 -45.65
C GLY A 65 29.52 -23.53 -46.88
N LEU A 66 30.66 -23.46 -47.52
CA LEU A 66 30.99 -24.37 -48.65
C LEU A 66 31.21 -25.82 -48.20
N LEU A 67 31.89 -26.02 -47.06
CA LEU A 67 32.07 -27.33 -46.49
C LEU A 67 30.74 -27.97 -46.06
N MET A 68 29.82 -27.17 -45.50
CA MET A 68 28.51 -27.65 -45.09
C MET A 68 27.71 -28.26 -46.28
N LEU A 69 27.79 -27.70 -47.45
CA LEU A 69 27.06 -28.16 -48.62
C LEU A 69 27.52 -29.55 -49.11
N GLU A 70 28.73 -29.92 -48.84
CA GLU A 70 29.37 -31.10 -49.37
C GLU A 70 29.43 -32.28 -48.42
N VAL A 71 29.11 -32.10 -47.10
CA VAL A 71 29.24 -33.15 -46.07
C VAL A 71 28.43 -34.40 -46.39
N HIS A 72 27.25 -34.28 -46.96
CA HIS A 72 26.37 -35.41 -47.25
C HIS A 72 26.92 -36.37 -48.29
N HIS A 73 27.91 -35.97 -49.11
CA HIS A 73 28.54 -36.79 -50.10
C HIS A 73 29.60 -37.77 -49.52
N PHE A 74 30.01 -37.60 -48.29
CA PHE A 74 31.01 -38.48 -47.67
C PHE A 74 30.49 -39.89 -47.47
N PRO A 75 31.33 -40.92 -47.68
CA PRO A 75 31.07 -42.28 -47.26
C PRO A 75 31.04 -42.39 -45.71
N GLY A 76 30.27 -43.35 -45.15
CA GLY A 76 30.06 -43.55 -43.72
C GLY A 76 31.36 -43.59 -42.91
N PRO A 77 32.40 -44.38 -43.29
CA PRO A 77 33.62 -44.45 -42.50
C PRO A 77 34.36 -43.09 -42.36
N LEU A 78 34.42 -42.27 -43.40
CA LEU A 78 35.04 -40.95 -43.32
C LEU A 78 34.22 -39.93 -42.52
N LEU A 79 32.87 -40.08 -42.50
CA LEU A 79 32.03 -39.30 -41.61
C LEU A 79 32.26 -39.65 -40.12
N VAL A 80 32.48 -40.93 -39.82
CA VAL A 80 32.86 -41.41 -38.48
C VAL A 80 34.18 -40.79 -38.03
N ASP A 81 35.21 -40.82 -38.92
CA ASP A 81 36.50 -40.22 -38.62
C ASP A 81 36.40 -38.72 -38.39
N LEU A 82 35.65 -38.01 -39.25
CA LEU A 82 35.45 -36.57 -39.12
C LEU A 82 34.71 -36.20 -37.84
N ALA A 83 33.67 -36.96 -37.47
CA ALA A 83 32.93 -36.74 -36.24
C ALA A 83 33.78 -37.05 -34.99
N SER A 84 34.58 -38.12 -35.04
CA SER A 84 35.53 -38.47 -33.98
C SER A 84 36.61 -37.41 -33.77
N ASP A 85 37.11 -36.80 -34.88
CA ASP A 85 38.07 -35.71 -34.83
C ASP A 85 37.49 -34.48 -34.11
N PHE A 86 36.21 -34.11 -34.36
CA PHE A 86 35.58 -33.03 -33.66
C PHE A 86 35.40 -33.31 -32.16
N VAL A 87 34.94 -34.51 -31.79
CA VAL A 87 34.77 -34.90 -30.37
C VAL A 87 36.13 -34.92 -29.68
N GLY A 88 37.18 -35.45 -30.36
CA GLY A 88 38.56 -35.43 -29.89
C GLY A 88 39.09 -34.00 -29.70
N ALA A 89 38.82 -33.11 -30.67
CA ALA A 89 39.23 -31.71 -30.60
C ALA A 89 38.57 -30.95 -29.43
N VAL A 90 37.30 -31.24 -29.14
CA VAL A 90 36.62 -30.69 -27.96
C VAL A 90 37.20 -31.25 -26.66
N ARG A 91 37.44 -32.57 -26.58
CA ARG A 91 38.00 -33.24 -25.41
C ARG A 91 39.41 -32.76 -25.07
N GLU A 92 40.26 -32.57 -26.09
CA GLU A 92 41.65 -32.15 -25.95
C GLU A 92 41.86 -30.65 -25.96
N ASP A 93 40.74 -29.85 -26.02
CA ASP A 93 40.74 -28.40 -26.06
C ASP A 93 41.61 -27.81 -27.20
N ARG A 94 41.55 -28.45 -28.36
CA ARG A 94 42.37 -28.04 -29.55
C ARG A 94 41.74 -26.94 -30.39
N LEU A 95 40.44 -26.67 -30.18
CA LEU A 95 39.74 -25.60 -30.90
C LEU A 95 40.08 -24.25 -30.28
N VAL A 96 40.33 -23.25 -31.11
CA VAL A 96 40.73 -21.92 -30.66
C VAL A 96 39.50 -21.01 -30.50
N ASN A 97 38.65 -20.93 -31.51
CA ASN A 97 37.47 -20.07 -31.54
C ASN A 97 36.16 -20.84 -31.65
N GLY A 98 36.22 -22.15 -31.96
CA GLY A 98 35.03 -23.00 -32.09
C GLY A 98 34.15 -22.73 -33.32
N LYS A 99 34.60 -21.91 -34.26
CA LYS A 99 33.83 -21.60 -35.49
C LYS A 99 33.60 -22.85 -36.36
N SER A 100 34.54 -23.79 -36.39
CA SER A 100 34.40 -25.05 -37.11
C SER A 100 33.30 -25.95 -36.60
N LEU A 101 32.85 -25.77 -35.32
CA LEU A 101 31.74 -26.51 -34.73
C LEU A 101 30.41 -26.33 -35.48
N GLU A 102 30.29 -25.31 -36.31
CA GLU A 102 29.12 -25.13 -37.18
C GLU A 102 28.94 -26.29 -38.16
N LEU A 103 30.00 -27.07 -38.47
CA LEU A 103 29.89 -28.26 -39.31
C LEU A 103 29.32 -29.49 -38.58
N LEU A 104 29.45 -29.54 -37.27
CA LEU A 104 29.10 -30.73 -36.49
C LEU A 104 27.62 -31.11 -36.58
N PRO A 105 26.62 -30.18 -36.58
CA PRO A 105 25.22 -30.56 -36.77
C PRO A 105 24.96 -31.30 -38.07
N ILE A 106 25.60 -30.85 -39.15
CA ILE A 106 25.42 -31.45 -40.47
C ILE A 106 26.10 -32.81 -40.57
N ILE A 107 27.28 -32.96 -39.97
CA ILE A 107 27.97 -34.24 -39.85
C ILE A 107 27.13 -35.26 -39.05
N LEU A 108 26.60 -34.88 -37.88
CA LEU A 108 25.73 -35.74 -37.08
C LEU A 108 24.44 -36.10 -37.82
N THR A 109 23.86 -35.17 -38.57
CA THR A 109 22.68 -35.43 -39.37
C THR A 109 22.99 -36.36 -40.56
N ALA A 110 24.11 -36.15 -41.22
CA ALA A 110 24.55 -37.03 -42.32
C ALA A 110 24.84 -38.45 -41.82
N LEU A 111 25.44 -38.59 -40.63
CA LEU A 111 25.65 -39.89 -40.01
C LEU A 111 24.35 -40.62 -39.72
N ALA A 112 23.38 -39.89 -39.11
CA ALA A 112 22.06 -40.47 -38.77
C ALA A 112 21.31 -41.01 -40.00
N THR A 113 21.57 -40.46 -41.19
CA THR A 113 20.95 -40.96 -42.44
C THR A 113 21.60 -42.24 -42.97
N LYS A 114 22.80 -42.61 -42.52
CA LYS A 114 23.51 -43.81 -42.99
C LYS A 114 22.90 -45.03 -42.32
N LYS A 115 22.28 -45.90 -43.14
CA LYS A 115 21.68 -47.17 -42.72
C LYS A 115 22.67 -48.31 -42.68
N GLU A 116 23.88 -48.12 -43.26
CA GLU A 116 24.94 -49.12 -43.28
C GLU A 116 25.53 -49.30 -41.88
N VAL A 117 25.99 -50.52 -41.59
CA VAL A 117 26.75 -50.83 -40.37
C VAL A 117 28.12 -50.21 -40.49
N LEU A 118 28.44 -49.35 -39.55
CA LEU A 118 29.70 -48.62 -39.48
C LEU A 118 30.64 -49.26 -38.45
N ALA A 119 31.85 -49.54 -38.85
CA ALA A 119 32.91 -50.01 -37.93
C ALA A 119 33.40 -48.83 -37.06
N CYS A 120 32.92 -48.74 -35.80
CA CYS A 120 33.17 -47.63 -34.89
C CYS A 120 34.10 -48.03 -33.73
N GLY A 121 35.24 -48.64 -33.99
CA GLY A 121 36.27 -48.89 -32.99
C GLY A 121 35.98 -49.96 -31.95
N LYS A 122 34.79 -50.03 -31.35
CA LYS A 122 34.38 -50.99 -30.32
C LYS A 122 33.21 -51.90 -30.73
N GLY A 123 32.73 -51.83 -31.95
CA GLY A 123 31.65 -52.65 -32.46
C GLY A 123 31.04 -52.09 -33.73
N ASP A 124 30.16 -52.85 -34.34
CA ASP A 124 29.41 -52.47 -35.53
C ASP A 124 28.11 -51.75 -35.09
N LEU A 125 28.02 -50.44 -35.33
CA LEU A 125 26.89 -49.61 -35.02
C LEU A 125 26.24 -49.03 -36.28
N ASN A 126 24.91 -48.81 -36.26
CA ASN A 126 24.30 -48.03 -37.31
C ASN A 126 24.55 -46.51 -37.10
N GLY A 127 24.27 -45.69 -38.09
CA GLY A 127 24.61 -44.26 -38.05
C GLY A 127 23.88 -43.51 -36.92
N GLU A 128 22.63 -43.94 -36.57
CA GLU A 128 21.86 -43.34 -35.48
C GLU A 128 22.42 -43.73 -34.09
N GLU A 129 22.82 -44.99 -33.92
CA GLU A 129 23.44 -45.47 -32.67
C GLU A 129 24.80 -44.81 -32.45
N TYR A 130 25.59 -44.63 -33.52
CA TYR A 130 26.83 -43.91 -33.44
C TYR A 130 26.67 -42.42 -33.08
N LYS A 131 25.68 -41.76 -33.69
CA LYS A 131 25.30 -40.37 -33.32
C LYS A 131 25.02 -40.29 -31.84
N ARG A 132 24.20 -41.20 -31.29
CA ARG A 132 23.91 -41.29 -29.84
C ARG A 132 25.16 -41.40 -29.01
N GLN A 133 26.08 -42.32 -29.37
CA GLN A 133 27.34 -42.49 -28.67
C GLN A 133 28.23 -41.24 -28.71
N LEU A 134 28.25 -40.52 -29.83
CA LEU A 134 28.98 -39.25 -29.93
C LEU A 134 28.38 -38.17 -29.02
N ILE A 135 27.08 -38.05 -28.98
CA ILE A 135 26.38 -37.11 -28.09
C ILE A 135 26.68 -37.45 -26.62
N ASP A 136 26.58 -38.74 -26.22
CA ASP A 136 26.91 -39.17 -24.88
C ASP A 136 28.39 -38.85 -24.55
N THR A 137 29.29 -39.07 -25.48
CA THR A 137 30.71 -38.75 -25.30
C THR A 137 30.93 -37.25 -25.14
N LEU A 138 30.31 -36.41 -26.00
CA LEU A 138 30.38 -34.96 -25.89
C LEU A 138 29.82 -34.46 -24.52
N CYS A 139 28.71 -35.01 -24.09
CA CYS A 139 28.11 -34.64 -22.81
C CYS A 139 28.94 -35.09 -21.59
N SER A 140 29.72 -36.16 -21.73
CA SER A 140 30.62 -36.64 -20.66
C SER A 140 31.92 -35.84 -20.53
N VAL A 141 32.38 -35.21 -21.61
CA VAL A 141 33.63 -34.44 -21.66
C VAL A 141 33.42 -33.04 -21.03
N ARG A 142 34.51 -32.46 -20.49
CA ARG A 142 34.49 -31.07 -20.02
C ARG A 142 34.48 -30.12 -21.23
N TRP A 143 33.49 -29.21 -21.26
CA TRP A 143 33.41 -28.19 -22.30
C TRP A 143 34.27 -26.99 -21.89
N PRO A 144 35.19 -26.52 -22.79
CA PRO A 144 35.90 -25.27 -22.57
C PRO A 144 34.95 -24.06 -22.63
N GLN A 145 35.18 -23.10 -21.73
CA GLN A 145 34.31 -21.91 -21.61
C GLN A 145 34.24 -21.10 -22.90
N ARG A 146 35.37 -20.93 -23.59
CA ARG A 146 35.50 -20.06 -24.77
C ARG A 146 34.60 -20.41 -25.95
N TYR A 147 34.14 -21.65 -26.13
CA TYR A 147 33.23 -22.05 -27.20
C TYR A 147 31.99 -22.85 -26.71
N MET A 148 31.66 -22.71 -25.43
CA MET A 148 30.53 -23.44 -24.84
C MET A 148 29.21 -23.04 -25.48
N ILE A 149 29.05 -21.76 -25.81
CA ILE A 149 27.84 -21.22 -26.47
C ILE A 149 27.68 -21.84 -27.87
N GLN A 150 28.80 -21.95 -28.61
CA GLN A 150 28.83 -22.59 -29.93
C GLN A 150 28.47 -24.07 -29.83
N LEU A 151 29.06 -24.80 -28.87
CA LEU A 151 28.71 -26.21 -28.64
C LEU A 151 27.23 -26.41 -28.32
N THR A 152 26.67 -25.52 -27.50
CA THR A 152 25.22 -25.57 -27.19
C THR A 152 24.41 -25.31 -28.47
N SER A 153 24.81 -24.37 -29.29
CA SER A 153 24.12 -24.05 -30.53
C SER A 153 24.11 -25.16 -31.56
N VAL A 154 25.12 -26.05 -31.54
CA VAL A 154 25.19 -27.25 -32.43
C VAL A 154 23.94 -28.10 -32.31
N PHE A 155 23.44 -28.32 -31.09
CA PHE A 155 22.32 -29.21 -30.85
C PHE A 155 20.97 -28.66 -31.32
N LYS A 156 20.84 -27.36 -31.59
CA LYS A 156 19.60 -26.79 -32.14
C LYS A 156 19.25 -27.35 -33.53
N ASP A 157 20.25 -27.68 -34.33
CA ASP A 157 20.06 -28.11 -35.71
C ASP A 157 20.12 -29.64 -35.87
N VAL A 158 20.36 -30.37 -34.78
CA VAL A 158 20.38 -31.85 -34.76
C VAL A 158 19.01 -32.38 -34.32
N CYS A 159 18.56 -33.45 -34.97
CA CYS A 159 17.40 -34.20 -34.49
C CYS A 159 17.80 -35.05 -33.27
N LEU A 160 17.32 -34.67 -32.09
CA LEU A 160 17.61 -35.33 -30.82
C LEU A 160 16.41 -36.16 -30.36
N THR A 161 16.66 -37.32 -29.80
CA THR A 161 15.65 -38.07 -29.06
C THR A 161 15.37 -37.36 -27.72
N PRO A 162 14.21 -37.63 -27.06
CA PRO A 162 13.92 -37.04 -25.75
C PRO A 162 15.02 -37.33 -24.68
N GLU A 163 15.64 -38.49 -24.74
CA GLU A 163 16.72 -38.88 -23.84
C GLU A 163 18.00 -38.08 -24.09
N GLU A 164 18.40 -38.00 -25.37
CA GLU A 164 19.55 -37.16 -25.81
C GLU A 164 19.32 -35.68 -25.42
N MET A 165 18.07 -35.16 -25.62
CA MET A 165 17.71 -33.79 -25.26
C MET A 165 17.91 -33.56 -23.77
N ASN A 166 17.38 -34.45 -22.92
CA ASN A 166 17.56 -34.35 -21.48
C ASN A 166 19.02 -34.37 -21.05
N LEU A 167 19.82 -35.21 -21.69
CA LEU A 167 21.26 -35.30 -21.42
C LEU A 167 21.98 -34.00 -21.76
N VAL A 168 21.71 -33.45 -22.95
CA VAL A 168 22.32 -32.19 -23.40
C VAL A 168 21.91 -31.05 -22.50
N VAL A 169 20.61 -30.92 -22.19
CA VAL A 169 20.10 -29.87 -21.28
C VAL A 169 20.73 -29.98 -19.89
N ALA A 170 20.77 -31.16 -19.31
CA ALA A 170 21.43 -31.42 -18.01
C ALA A 170 22.89 -30.98 -18.05
N LYS A 171 23.61 -31.33 -19.13
CA LYS A 171 25.02 -30.97 -19.32
C LYS A 171 25.22 -29.46 -19.36
N VAL A 172 24.42 -28.74 -20.15
CA VAL A 172 24.53 -27.27 -20.28
C VAL A 172 24.23 -26.60 -18.94
N LEU A 173 23.19 -27.04 -18.22
CA LEU A 173 22.81 -26.48 -16.91
C LEU A 173 23.96 -26.63 -15.87
N THR A 174 24.70 -27.74 -15.89
CA THR A 174 25.87 -27.93 -14.99
C THR A 174 27.02 -26.96 -15.28
N MET A 175 26.99 -26.29 -16.41
CA MET A 175 28.06 -25.38 -16.81
C MET A 175 27.81 -23.93 -16.35
N PHE A 176 26.58 -23.55 -15.99
CA PHE A 176 26.27 -22.19 -15.56
C PHE A 176 27.19 -21.66 -14.45
N SER A 177 27.51 -22.48 -13.45
CA SER A 177 28.38 -22.09 -12.34
C SER A 177 29.86 -21.85 -12.74
N LYS A 178 30.25 -22.15 -13.98
CA LYS A 178 31.60 -22.02 -14.49
C LYS A 178 31.77 -20.83 -15.43
N LEU A 179 30.71 -20.16 -15.76
CA LEU A 179 30.69 -19.03 -16.69
C LEU A 179 30.75 -17.71 -15.96
N ASN A 180 31.27 -16.68 -16.64
CA ASN A 180 31.09 -15.30 -16.20
C ASN A 180 29.65 -14.88 -16.40
N LEU A 181 29.16 -13.95 -15.58
CA LEU A 181 27.76 -13.50 -15.62
C LEU A 181 27.34 -13.01 -17.01
N GLN A 182 28.22 -12.34 -17.75
CA GLN A 182 27.95 -11.82 -19.09
C GLN A 182 27.74 -12.89 -20.15
N GLU A 183 28.22 -14.10 -19.92
CA GLU A 183 28.10 -15.24 -20.85
C GLU A 183 26.79 -16.02 -20.65
N ILE A 184 26.08 -15.77 -19.54
CA ILE A 184 24.85 -16.48 -19.20
C ILE A 184 23.70 -16.14 -20.14
N PRO A 185 23.40 -14.87 -20.48
CA PRO A 185 22.28 -14.55 -21.36
C PRO A 185 22.37 -15.22 -22.75
N PRO A 186 23.51 -15.19 -23.45
CA PRO A 186 23.67 -15.93 -24.71
C PRO A 186 23.45 -17.42 -24.58
N LEU A 187 23.93 -18.03 -23.48
CA LEU A 187 23.75 -19.46 -23.25
C LEU A 187 22.29 -19.80 -22.97
N VAL A 188 21.60 -18.99 -22.14
CA VAL A 188 20.17 -19.12 -21.88
C VAL A 188 19.38 -19.02 -23.18
N TYR A 189 19.71 -18.08 -24.05
CA TYR A 189 19.07 -17.98 -25.36
C TYR A 189 19.17 -19.28 -26.16
N GLN A 190 20.35 -19.90 -26.24
CA GLN A 190 20.51 -21.19 -26.92
C GLN A 190 19.70 -22.32 -26.26
N LEU A 191 19.65 -22.36 -24.93
CA LEU A 191 18.80 -23.32 -24.21
C LEU A 191 17.30 -23.10 -24.48
N LEU A 192 16.84 -21.87 -24.56
CA LEU A 192 15.45 -21.57 -24.87
C LEU A 192 15.09 -21.98 -26.31
N VAL A 193 15.99 -21.79 -27.26
CA VAL A 193 15.83 -22.31 -28.62
C VAL A 193 15.74 -23.83 -28.62
N LEU A 194 16.60 -24.51 -27.88
CA LEU A 194 16.54 -25.97 -27.72
C LEU A 194 15.21 -26.43 -27.08
N SER A 195 14.72 -25.69 -26.09
CA SER A 195 13.49 -26.03 -25.36
C SER A 195 12.25 -26.11 -26.26
N SER A 196 12.26 -25.44 -27.42
CA SER A 196 11.18 -25.54 -28.41
C SER A 196 10.99 -26.96 -28.95
N LYS A 197 12.06 -27.79 -28.93
CA LYS A 197 12.07 -29.17 -29.37
C LYS A 197 11.72 -30.17 -28.25
N GLY A 198 11.84 -29.77 -26.97
CA GLY A 198 11.56 -30.65 -25.84
C GLY A 198 12.20 -30.15 -24.53
N SER A 199 11.96 -30.85 -23.44
CA SER A 199 12.57 -30.58 -22.12
C SER A 199 12.31 -29.18 -21.56
N ARG A 200 11.21 -28.52 -21.98
CA ARG A 200 10.82 -27.16 -21.58
C ARG A 200 10.92 -26.92 -20.08
N ARG A 201 10.36 -27.86 -19.31
CA ARG A 201 10.36 -27.79 -17.86
C ARG A 201 11.78 -27.82 -17.28
N SER A 202 12.60 -28.76 -17.69
CA SER A 202 13.97 -28.91 -17.18
C SER A 202 14.83 -27.67 -17.44
N VAL A 203 14.64 -27.03 -18.59
CA VAL A 203 15.34 -25.78 -18.94
C VAL A 203 14.93 -24.65 -18.00
N LEU A 204 13.63 -24.43 -17.81
CA LEU A 204 13.14 -23.36 -16.94
C LEU A 204 13.51 -23.59 -15.48
N ASP A 205 13.31 -24.81 -14.98
CA ASP A 205 13.65 -25.19 -13.60
C ASP A 205 15.15 -25.01 -13.33
N GLY A 206 15.99 -25.37 -14.29
CA GLY A 206 17.44 -25.20 -14.18
C GLY A 206 17.87 -23.73 -14.14
N ILE A 207 17.29 -22.90 -15.00
CA ILE A 207 17.56 -21.45 -14.99
C ILE A 207 17.12 -20.81 -13.67
N ILE A 208 15.90 -21.11 -13.22
CA ILE A 208 15.38 -20.58 -11.94
C ILE A 208 16.21 -21.08 -10.75
N ALA A 209 16.62 -22.34 -10.76
CA ALA A 209 17.45 -22.91 -9.70
C ALA A 209 18.83 -22.23 -9.62
N PHE A 210 19.42 -21.92 -10.77
CA PHE A 210 20.70 -21.20 -10.84
C PHE A 210 20.60 -19.80 -10.19
N PHE A 211 19.65 -18.98 -10.59
CA PHE A 211 19.48 -17.65 -10.01
C PHE A 211 19.05 -17.69 -8.54
N ARG A 212 18.30 -18.70 -8.13
CA ARG A 212 17.97 -18.92 -6.70
C ARG A 212 19.22 -19.21 -5.87
N GLU A 213 20.14 -20.00 -6.38
CA GLU A 213 21.38 -20.30 -5.67
C GLU A 213 22.30 -19.08 -5.60
N LEU A 214 22.38 -18.29 -6.67
CA LEU A 214 23.12 -17.03 -6.67
C LEU A 214 22.55 -16.04 -5.64
N ASP A 215 21.23 -15.89 -5.60
CA ASP A 215 20.56 -15.02 -4.63
C ASP A 215 20.84 -15.47 -3.19
N LYS A 216 20.86 -16.77 -2.94
CA LYS A 216 21.18 -17.32 -1.63
C LYS A 216 22.63 -17.03 -1.24
N GLN A 217 23.58 -17.24 -2.14
CA GLN A 217 24.98 -16.93 -1.90
C GLN A 217 25.20 -15.46 -1.60
N HIS A 218 24.56 -14.58 -2.35
CA HIS A 218 24.64 -13.13 -2.15
C HIS A 218 24.10 -12.68 -0.77
N ARG A 219 23.03 -13.31 -0.29
CA ARG A 219 22.49 -13.05 1.05
C ARG A 219 23.38 -13.58 2.17
N GLU A 220 23.99 -14.73 1.99
CA GLU A 220 24.93 -15.31 2.95
C GLU A 220 26.18 -14.43 3.08
N GLU A 221 26.67 -13.88 1.97
CA GLU A 221 27.81 -12.95 1.96
C GLU A 221 27.48 -11.61 2.64
N GLN A 222 26.29 -11.05 2.41
CA GLN A 222 25.84 -9.82 3.09
C GLN A 222 25.63 -9.99 4.60
N SER A 223 25.42 -11.21 5.07
CA SER A 223 25.24 -11.50 6.50
C SER A 223 26.54 -11.77 7.25
N SER A 224 27.64 -12.00 6.55
CA SER A 224 28.97 -12.19 7.15
C SER A 224 29.72 -10.85 7.17
N ASP A 225 29.66 -10.17 8.31
CA ASP A 225 30.20 -8.83 8.58
C ASP A 225 31.77 -8.80 8.70
N GLU A 226 32.51 -9.76 8.16
CA GLU A 226 33.96 -9.78 8.27
C GLU A 226 34.65 -9.96 6.92
N LEU A 227 35.33 -8.89 6.47
CA LEU A 227 36.55 -8.88 5.69
C LEU A 227 36.67 -9.88 4.53
N SER A 228 35.86 -9.74 3.49
CA SER A 228 36.29 -10.23 2.18
C SER A 228 36.03 -9.19 1.09
N GLU A 229 36.96 -8.25 0.94
CA GLU A 229 37.13 -7.43 -0.28
C GLU A 229 37.62 -8.28 -1.48
N LEU A 230 37.29 -9.55 -1.54
CA LEU A 230 37.72 -10.46 -2.58
C LEU A 230 36.55 -10.78 -3.52
N ILE A 231 36.46 -9.98 -4.60
CA ILE A 231 35.95 -10.35 -5.92
C ILE A 231 34.55 -10.98 -5.91
N THR A 232 33.57 -10.24 -5.43
CA THR A 232 32.19 -10.45 -5.83
C THR A 232 31.88 -9.56 -7.03
N ALA A 233 31.25 -10.12 -8.06
CA ALA A 233 30.74 -9.35 -9.17
C ALA A 233 29.84 -8.24 -8.58
N PRO A 234 29.94 -6.98 -9.04
CA PRO A 234 29.09 -5.92 -8.53
C PRO A 234 27.62 -6.34 -8.66
N ALA A 235 26.84 -6.17 -7.60
CA ALA A 235 25.43 -6.57 -7.56
C ALA A 235 24.63 -6.02 -8.76
N ASP A 236 25.02 -4.85 -9.24
CA ASP A 236 24.45 -4.23 -10.43
C ASP A 236 24.59 -5.08 -11.70
N GLU A 237 25.72 -5.74 -11.88
CA GLU A 237 25.97 -6.61 -13.03
C GLU A 237 25.05 -7.84 -12.99
N LEU A 238 24.84 -8.44 -11.82
CA LEU A 238 23.93 -9.56 -11.65
C LEU A 238 22.50 -9.18 -12.05
N TYR A 239 22.00 -8.04 -11.56
CA TYR A 239 20.64 -7.60 -11.86
C TYR A 239 20.44 -7.22 -13.33
N HIS A 240 21.43 -6.68 -14.00
CA HIS A 240 21.41 -6.47 -15.46
C HIS A 240 21.33 -7.80 -16.23
N VAL A 241 22.08 -8.80 -15.81
CA VAL A 241 22.04 -10.15 -16.39
C VAL A 241 20.68 -10.80 -16.15
N GLU A 242 20.15 -10.72 -14.95
CA GLU A 242 18.79 -11.20 -14.61
C GLU A 242 17.74 -10.57 -15.51
N GLY A 243 17.76 -9.24 -15.66
CA GLY A 243 16.83 -8.51 -16.53
C GLY A 243 16.90 -8.98 -17.98
N THR A 244 18.11 -9.19 -18.50
CA THR A 244 18.33 -9.69 -19.86
C THR A 244 17.81 -11.12 -20.03
N VAL A 245 18.05 -11.99 -19.05
CA VAL A 245 17.55 -13.37 -19.07
C VAL A 245 16.04 -13.43 -19.00
N ILE A 246 15.42 -12.57 -18.16
CA ILE A 246 13.95 -12.45 -18.07
C ILE A 246 13.39 -12.07 -19.45
N LEU A 247 13.98 -11.09 -20.14
CA LEU A 247 13.54 -10.69 -21.48
C LEU A 247 13.65 -11.83 -22.49
N HIS A 248 14.75 -12.62 -22.46
CA HIS A 248 14.90 -13.79 -23.32
C HIS A 248 13.81 -14.83 -23.08
N ILE A 249 13.50 -15.14 -21.80
CA ILE A 249 12.46 -16.10 -21.45
C ILE A 249 11.08 -15.59 -21.88
N VAL A 250 10.75 -14.32 -21.62
CA VAL A 250 9.48 -13.70 -22.04
C VAL A 250 9.32 -13.72 -23.56
N PHE A 251 10.41 -13.45 -24.28
CA PHE A 251 10.41 -13.53 -25.74
C PHE A 251 10.18 -14.96 -26.24
N ALA A 252 10.86 -15.95 -25.64
CA ALA A 252 10.66 -17.35 -25.96
C ALA A 252 9.20 -17.81 -25.70
N ILE A 253 8.60 -17.36 -24.60
CA ILE A 253 7.21 -17.64 -24.22
C ILE A 253 6.22 -16.99 -25.20
N LYS A 254 6.54 -15.80 -25.73
CA LYS A 254 5.72 -15.17 -26.79
C LYS A 254 5.72 -15.99 -28.09
N LEU A 255 6.83 -16.66 -28.40
CA LEU A 255 6.95 -17.54 -29.58
C LEU A 255 6.35 -18.92 -29.31
N ASP A 256 6.58 -19.49 -28.15
CA ASP A 256 6.05 -20.80 -27.73
C ASP A 256 5.26 -20.69 -26.42
N CYS A 257 3.95 -20.53 -26.55
CA CYS A 257 3.06 -20.41 -25.40
C CYS A 257 3.05 -21.65 -24.45
N GLU A 258 3.43 -22.82 -24.94
CA GLU A 258 3.50 -24.03 -24.11
C GLU A 258 4.60 -23.91 -23.06
N LEU A 259 5.69 -23.21 -23.37
CA LEU A 259 6.75 -22.92 -22.41
C LEU A 259 6.21 -22.15 -21.21
N GLY A 260 5.36 -21.14 -21.42
CA GLY A 260 4.70 -20.39 -20.35
C GLY A 260 3.69 -21.21 -19.55
N ARG A 261 2.96 -22.10 -20.19
CA ARG A 261 2.03 -22.99 -19.49
C ARG A 261 2.76 -23.98 -18.57
N GLU A 262 3.84 -24.59 -19.06
CA GLU A 262 4.67 -25.50 -18.24
C GLU A 262 5.31 -24.76 -17.06
N LEU A 263 5.78 -23.54 -17.24
CA LEU A 263 6.29 -22.69 -16.15
C LEU A 263 5.24 -22.48 -15.06
N LEU A 264 4.04 -22.01 -15.45
CA LEU A 264 2.96 -21.76 -14.47
C LEU A 264 2.48 -23.02 -13.79
N LYS A 265 2.37 -24.13 -14.53
CA LYS A 265 1.99 -25.43 -13.98
C LYS A 265 2.99 -25.91 -12.92
N HIS A 266 4.29 -25.77 -13.20
CA HIS A 266 5.34 -26.13 -12.26
C HIS A 266 5.28 -25.29 -10.98
N LEU A 267 5.20 -23.97 -11.11
CA LEU A 267 5.15 -23.06 -9.98
C LEU A 267 3.87 -23.23 -9.14
N LYS A 268 2.72 -23.49 -9.79
CA LYS A 268 1.47 -23.84 -9.09
C LYS A 268 1.58 -25.14 -8.32
N ALA A 269 2.20 -26.16 -8.87
CA ALA A 269 2.43 -27.45 -8.18
C ALA A 269 3.32 -27.27 -6.95
N GLY A 270 4.38 -26.48 -7.08
CA GLY A 270 5.27 -26.14 -5.97
C GLY A 270 4.59 -25.32 -4.87
N GLN A 271 3.61 -24.50 -5.22
CA GLN A 271 2.86 -23.68 -4.26
C GLN A 271 2.02 -24.51 -3.28
N GLN A 272 1.58 -25.73 -3.64
CA GLN A 272 0.85 -26.62 -2.73
C GLN A 272 1.70 -27.04 -1.52
N GLY A 273 3.01 -27.07 -1.68
CA GLY A 273 3.97 -27.26 -0.59
C GLY A 273 4.25 -25.92 0.12
N ASP A 274 5.50 -25.49 0.03
CA ASP A 274 6.02 -24.26 0.65
C ASP A 274 6.33 -23.22 -0.44
N PRO A 275 5.59 -22.10 -0.53
CA PRO A 275 5.81 -21.07 -1.55
C PRO A 275 7.25 -20.50 -1.51
N SER A 276 7.83 -20.39 -0.32
CA SER A 276 9.19 -19.85 -0.15
C SER A 276 10.29 -20.73 -0.72
N LYS A 277 10.00 -22.02 -0.93
CA LYS A 277 10.94 -22.95 -1.59
C LYS A 277 10.88 -22.89 -3.12
N CYS A 278 9.74 -22.49 -3.67
CA CYS A 278 9.50 -22.48 -5.10
C CYS A 278 9.73 -21.11 -5.73
N LEU A 279 9.48 -20.05 -4.97
CA LEU A 279 9.66 -18.67 -5.39
C LEU A 279 11.02 -18.13 -4.93
N CYS A 280 11.63 -17.31 -5.77
CA CYS A 280 12.79 -16.49 -5.48
C CYS A 280 12.60 -15.14 -6.17
N PRO A 281 13.37 -14.09 -5.85
CA PRO A 281 13.21 -12.77 -6.49
C PRO A 281 13.22 -12.86 -8.02
N PHE A 282 14.14 -13.61 -8.61
CA PHE A 282 14.20 -13.82 -10.06
C PHE A 282 12.90 -14.41 -10.62
N SER A 283 12.35 -15.47 -10.01
CA SER A 283 11.10 -16.10 -10.49
C SER A 283 9.89 -15.19 -10.33
N ILE A 284 9.84 -14.35 -9.28
CA ILE A 284 8.80 -13.35 -9.07
C ILE A 284 8.90 -12.26 -10.14
N ALA A 285 10.11 -11.76 -10.42
CA ALA A 285 10.35 -10.78 -11.48
C ALA A 285 9.95 -11.34 -12.87
N LEU A 286 10.30 -12.59 -13.15
CA LEU A 286 9.87 -13.28 -14.37
C LEU A 286 8.36 -13.38 -14.46
N LEU A 287 7.66 -13.80 -13.40
CA LEU A 287 6.21 -13.85 -13.35
C LEU A 287 5.58 -12.48 -13.61
N LEU A 288 6.06 -11.43 -12.94
CA LEU A 288 5.56 -10.07 -13.15
C LEU A 288 5.78 -9.58 -14.59
N SER A 289 6.89 -9.97 -15.24
CA SER A 289 7.10 -9.67 -16.65
C SER A 289 6.13 -10.41 -17.58
N LEU A 290 5.68 -11.62 -17.20
CA LEU A 290 4.71 -12.40 -17.96
C LEU A 290 3.30 -11.81 -17.92
N THR A 291 2.97 -10.96 -16.95
CA THR A 291 1.67 -10.26 -16.92
C THR A 291 1.45 -9.39 -18.15
N ARG A 292 2.53 -8.98 -18.85
CA ARG A 292 2.46 -8.24 -20.11
C ARG A 292 1.96 -9.10 -21.29
N ILE A 293 1.84 -10.41 -21.09
CA ILE A 293 1.24 -11.32 -22.05
C ILE A 293 -0.18 -11.63 -21.57
N GLN A 294 -1.18 -10.99 -22.18
CA GLN A 294 -2.58 -11.01 -21.78
C GLN A 294 -3.12 -12.41 -21.41
N ARG A 295 -2.64 -13.43 -22.10
CA ARG A 295 -3.03 -14.83 -21.89
C ARG A 295 -2.63 -15.36 -20.51
N PHE A 296 -1.56 -14.84 -19.91
CA PHE A 296 -1.01 -15.32 -18.64
C PHE A 296 -1.28 -14.37 -17.46
N GLU A 297 -1.72 -13.16 -17.72
CA GLU A 297 -1.93 -12.08 -16.76
C GLU A 297 -2.73 -12.54 -15.52
N GLU A 298 -3.97 -12.99 -15.73
CA GLU A 298 -4.86 -13.41 -14.65
C GLU A 298 -4.25 -14.58 -13.84
N GLN A 299 -3.69 -15.56 -14.53
CA GLN A 299 -3.12 -16.75 -13.88
C GLN A 299 -1.89 -16.44 -13.04
N VAL A 300 -1.08 -15.48 -13.48
CA VAL A 300 0.09 -15.02 -12.74
C VAL A 300 -0.31 -14.24 -11.50
N PHE A 301 -1.25 -13.29 -11.63
CA PHE A 301 -1.71 -12.52 -10.49
C PHE A 301 -2.41 -13.40 -9.45
N ASP A 302 -3.18 -14.41 -9.86
CA ASP A 302 -3.79 -15.36 -8.94
C ASP A 302 -2.74 -16.21 -8.21
N LEU A 303 -1.71 -16.66 -8.92
CA LEU A 303 -0.60 -17.38 -8.33
C LEU A 303 0.11 -16.54 -7.26
N LEU A 304 0.45 -15.29 -7.59
CA LEU A 304 1.14 -14.38 -6.67
C LEU A 304 0.26 -14.01 -5.47
N LYS A 305 -1.02 -13.68 -5.68
CA LYS A 305 -1.98 -13.41 -4.60
C LYS A 305 -2.06 -14.57 -3.61
N THR A 306 -2.25 -15.77 -4.14
CA THR A 306 -2.36 -16.97 -3.32
C THR A 306 -1.09 -17.25 -2.54
N SER A 307 0.08 -17.05 -3.16
CA SER A 307 1.39 -17.22 -2.51
C SER A 307 1.60 -16.21 -1.37
N VAL A 308 1.21 -14.97 -1.57
CA VAL A 308 1.29 -13.90 -0.54
C VAL A 308 0.41 -14.26 0.65
N VAL A 309 -0.86 -14.59 0.42
CA VAL A 309 -1.80 -14.93 1.50
C VAL A 309 -1.35 -16.17 2.26
N LYS A 310 -0.88 -17.20 1.56
CA LYS A 310 -0.36 -18.41 2.19
C LYS A 310 0.87 -18.10 3.04
N SER A 311 1.81 -17.33 2.51
CA SER A 311 3.03 -16.94 3.24
C SER A 311 2.70 -16.16 4.52
N PHE A 312 1.72 -15.24 4.49
CA PHE A 312 1.30 -14.53 5.69
C PHE A 312 0.58 -15.43 6.71
N LYS A 313 -0.24 -16.38 6.26
CA LYS A 313 -0.85 -17.37 7.16
C LYS A 313 0.19 -18.23 7.85
N ASP A 314 1.17 -18.73 7.09
CA ASP A 314 2.24 -19.56 7.62
C ASP A 314 3.09 -18.75 8.64
N LEU A 315 3.37 -17.50 8.36
CA LEU A 315 4.11 -16.60 9.24
C LEU A 315 3.34 -16.32 10.55
N GLN A 316 2.03 -16.11 10.48
CA GLN A 316 1.18 -15.92 11.66
C GLN A 316 1.12 -17.18 12.53
N LEU A 317 1.03 -18.37 11.90
CA LEU A 317 1.07 -19.64 12.62
C LEU A 317 2.41 -19.83 13.34
N LEU A 318 3.52 -19.48 12.68
CA LEU A 318 4.85 -19.53 13.28
C LEU A 318 4.98 -18.56 14.46
N GLN A 319 4.50 -17.32 14.32
CA GLN A 319 4.53 -16.33 15.39
C GLN A 319 3.66 -16.72 16.59
N GLY A 320 2.59 -17.45 16.37
CA GLY A 320 1.68 -17.92 17.41
C GLY A 320 2.23 -19.07 18.26
N SER A 321 3.34 -19.71 17.90
CA SER A 321 3.88 -20.88 18.61
C SER A 321 5.41 -20.82 18.74
N LYS A 322 5.89 -20.65 19.96
CA LYS A 322 7.33 -20.72 20.27
C LYS A 322 7.97 -22.06 19.86
N PHE A 323 7.21 -23.14 19.95
CA PHE A 323 7.66 -24.47 19.54
C PHE A 323 7.91 -24.55 18.02
N LEU A 324 7.01 -23.98 17.21
CA LEU A 324 7.18 -23.93 15.76
C LEU A 324 8.36 -23.03 15.35
N GLN A 325 8.57 -21.93 16.08
CA GLN A 325 9.73 -21.04 15.84
C GLN A 325 11.08 -21.74 16.04
N THR A 326 11.17 -22.67 16.96
CA THR A 326 12.41 -23.44 17.20
C THR A 326 12.62 -24.58 16.20
N LEU A 327 11.54 -25.16 15.68
CA LEU A 327 11.59 -26.29 14.75
C LEU A 327 11.79 -25.88 13.29
N VAL A 328 11.27 -24.73 12.89
CA VAL A 328 11.29 -24.28 11.51
C VAL A 328 12.39 -23.25 11.36
N PRO A 329 13.40 -23.50 10.49
CA PRO A 329 14.43 -22.50 10.24
C PRO A 329 13.84 -21.21 9.69
N GLN A 330 14.48 -20.07 10.00
CA GLN A 330 14.07 -18.77 9.48
C GLN A 330 13.99 -18.82 7.94
N ARG A 331 12.82 -18.51 7.42
CA ARG A 331 12.56 -18.52 5.97
C ARG A 331 12.34 -17.10 5.48
N THR A 332 12.81 -16.83 4.29
CA THR A 332 12.48 -15.57 3.60
C THR A 332 10.99 -15.54 3.26
N CYS A 333 10.32 -14.50 3.68
CA CYS A 333 8.89 -14.31 3.39
C CYS A 333 8.71 -13.89 1.92
N VAL A 334 7.62 -14.34 1.29
CA VAL A 334 7.29 -13.92 -0.09
C VAL A 334 7.17 -12.39 -0.20
N SER A 335 6.66 -11.73 0.83
CA SER A 335 6.56 -10.26 0.87
C SER A 335 7.92 -9.57 0.81
N THR A 336 8.94 -10.11 1.49
CA THR A 336 10.30 -9.55 1.44
C THR A 336 10.94 -9.75 0.08
N MET A 337 10.72 -10.91 -0.55
CA MET A 337 11.19 -11.19 -1.92
C MET A 337 10.56 -10.22 -2.94
N ILE A 338 9.25 -9.92 -2.82
CA ILE A 338 8.57 -8.97 -3.70
C ILE A 338 9.16 -7.56 -3.52
N LEU A 339 9.37 -7.11 -2.29
CA LEU A 339 9.98 -5.80 -2.03
C LEU A 339 11.44 -5.72 -2.50
N GLU A 340 12.14 -6.84 -2.52
CA GLU A 340 13.45 -6.95 -3.12
C GLU A 340 13.39 -6.79 -4.65
N VAL A 341 12.41 -7.43 -5.31
CA VAL A 341 12.15 -7.21 -6.73
C VAL A 341 11.85 -5.75 -7.04
N VAL A 342 11.10 -5.05 -6.17
CA VAL A 342 10.87 -3.60 -6.31
C VAL A 342 12.20 -2.84 -6.31
N ARG A 343 13.10 -3.14 -5.37
CA ARG A 343 14.41 -2.48 -5.29
C ARG A 343 15.29 -2.78 -6.52
N ASN A 344 15.31 -4.03 -6.94
CA ASN A 344 16.12 -4.48 -8.07
C ASN A 344 15.59 -3.97 -9.43
N SER A 345 14.33 -3.55 -9.49
CA SER A 345 13.72 -3.02 -10.72
C SER A 345 14.36 -1.72 -11.25
N VAL A 346 15.22 -1.07 -10.45
CA VAL A 346 16.05 0.08 -10.88
C VAL A 346 16.92 -0.26 -12.09
N HIS A 347 17.33 -1.53 -12.21
CA HIS A 347 18.27 -1.98 -13.24
C HIS A 347 17.60 -2.23 -14.60
N SER A 348 16.72 -1.29 -15.04
CA SER A 348 16.04 -1.31 -16.35
C SER A 348 15.04 -2.46 -16.51
N TRP A 349 14.34 -2.82 -15.44
CA TRP A 349 13.32 -3.87 -15.47
C TRP A 349 11.91 -3.32 -15.76
N ASP A 350 11.75 -2.55 -16.85
CA ASP A 350 10.51 -1.85 -17.17
C ASP A 350 9.27 -2.77 -17.22
N HIS A 351 9.43 -3.98 -17.75
CA HIS A 351 8.33 -4.95 -17.80
C HIS A 351 7.92 -5.46 -16.43
N VAL A 352 8.87 -5.62 -15.51
CA VAL A 352 8.62 -6.01 -14.11
C VAL A 352 7.94 -4.88 -13.36
N THR A 353 8.38 -3.65 -13.58
CA THR A 353 7.87 -2.46 -12.91
C THR A 353 6.38 -2.26 -13.16
N GLN A 354 5.94 -2.44 -14.40
CA GLN A 354 4.53 -2.34 -14.73
C GLN A 354 3.71 -3.44 -14.02
N GLY A 355 4.21 -4.68 -14.01
CA GLY A 355 3.59 -5.78 -13.30
C GLY A 355 3.51 -5.56 -11.78
N LEU A 356 4.51 -4.90 -11.19
CA LEU A 356 4.51 -4.50 -9.78
C LEU A 356 3.40 -3.51 -9.45
N ILE A 357 3.20 -2.49 -10.31
CA ILE A 357 2.15 -1.49 -10.14
C ILE A 357 0.77 -2.17 -10.16
N GLU A 358 0.52 -2.96 -11.18
CA GLU A 358 -0.75 -3.68 -11.33
C GLU A 358 -0.98 -4.63 -10.15
N PHE A 359 0.04 -5.36 -9.74
CA PHE A 359 -0.04 -6.27 -8.60
C PHE A 359 -0.30 -5.54 -7.28
N GLY A 360 0.35 -4.40 -7.04
CA GLY A 360 0.11 -3.55 -5.87
C GLY A 360 -1.35 -3.13 -5.78
N PHE A 361 -1.93 -2.63 -6.87
CA PHE A 361 -3.35 -2.28 -6.91
C PHE A 361 -4.27 -3.49 -6.75
N ILE A 362 -3.96 -4.62 -7.37
CA ILE A 362 -4.75 -5.87 -7.22
C ILE A 362 -4.79 -6.33 -5.76
N LEU A 363 -3.67 -6.25 -5.03
CA LEU A 363 -3.64 -6.59 -3.61
C LEU A 363 -4.51 -5.63 -2.79
N MET A 364 -4.40 -4.33 -3.01
CA MET A 364 -5.19 -3.33 -2.30
C MET A 364 -6.69 -3.46 -2.61
N ASP A 365 -7.04 -3.72 -3.86
CA ASP A 365 -8.43 -3.90 -4.31
C ASP A 365 -9.06 -5.18 -3.78
N SER A 366 -8.28 -6.26 -3.72
CA SER A 366 -8.77 -7.59 -3.29
C SER A 366 -8.89 -7.72 -1.78
N TYR A 367 -7.95 -7.14 -1.03
CA TYR A 367 -7.79 -7.34 0.41
C TYR A 367 -8.03 -6.08 1.25
N GLY A 368 -8.40 -4.97 0.62
CA GLY A 368 -8.83 -3.75 1.31
C GLY A 368 -10.10 -3.96 2.15
N PRO A 369 -10.42 -3.00 3.03
CA PRO A 369 -11.62 -3.07 3.86
C PRO A 369 -12.88 -3.19 3.00
N LYS A 370 -13.79 -4.08 3.38
CA LYS A 370 -15.08 -4.29 2.70
C LYS A 370 -16.21 -3.73 3.54
N LYS A 371 -17.24 -3.17 2.90
CA LYS A 371 -18.45 -2.71 3.57
C LYS A 371 -19.19 -3.92 4.13
N ILE A 372 -19.49 -3.92 5.42
CA ILE A 372 -20.36 -4.91 6.04
C ILE A 372 -21.79 -4.55 5.60
N LEU A 373 -22.37 -5.37 4.75
CA LEU A 373 -23.80 -5.28 4.41
C LEU A 373 -24.61 -5.73 5.63
N ASP A 374 -25.39 -4.81 6.18
CA ASP A 374 -26.34 -5.10 7.26
C ASP A 374 -27.26 -6.24 6.85
N GLY A 375 -27.22 -7.35 7.58
CA GLY A 375 -28.24 -8.41 7.52
C GLY A 375 -27.81 -9.79 7.07
N LYS A 376 -26.58 -10.03 6.66
CA LYS A 376 -26.08 -11.41 6.54
C LYS A 376 -25.11 -11.68 7.68
N ALA A 377 -25.34 -12.82 8.37
CA ALA A 377 -24.48 -13.34 9.41
C ALA A 377 -23.02 -13.12 9.00
N VAL A 378 -22.29 -12.39 9.83
CA VAL A 378 -20.86 -12.31 9.75
C VAL A 378 -20.38 -13.76 9.76
N GLU A 379 -19.97 -14.30 8.61
CA GLU A 379 -19.07 -15.43 8.64
C GLU A 379 -17.96 -15.00 9.59
N ILE A 380 -17.87 -15.72 10.69
CA ILE A 380 -16.78 -15.61 11.66
C ILE A 380 -15.54 -16.06 10.90
N GLY A 381 -15.10 -15.21 9.98
CA GLY A 381 -13.76 -15.29 9.44
C GLY A 381 -12.85 -15.20 10.66
N THR A 382 -12.13 -16.27 10.94
CA THR A 382 -11.20 -16.33 12.07
C THR A 382 -10.40 -15.03 12.08
N SER A 383 -10.15 -14.46 13.25
CA SER A 383 -9.31 -13.25 13.45
C SER A 383 -8.03 -13.31 12.60
N LEU A 384 -7.50 -14.49 12.41
CA LEU A 384 -6.37 -14.82 11.56
C LEU A 384 -6.57 -14.42 10.08
N SER A 385 -7.74 -14.65 9.50
CA SER A 385 -8.03 -14.30 8.10
C SER A 385 -8.11 -12.78 7.90
N LYS A 386 -8.66 -12.06 8.88
CA LYS A 386 -8.75 -10.60 8.84
C LYS A 386 -7.39 -9.94 8.90
N MET A 387 -6.50 -10.42 9.77
CA MET A 387 -5.12 -9.93 9.87
C MET A 387 -4.31 -10.23 8.62
N THR A 388 -4.46 -11.42 8.05
CA THR A 388 -3.78 -11.80 6.80
C THR A 388 -4.16 -10.87 5.64
N ASN A 389 -5.45 -10.56 5.49
CA ASN A 389 -5.92 -9.65 4.45
C ASN A 389 -5.37 -8.22 4.65
N GLN A 390 -5.32 -7.76 5.90
CA GLN A 390 -4.75 -6.46 6.21
C GLN A 390 -3.25 -6.39 5.86
N HIS A 391 -2.48 -7.44 6.16
CA HIS A 391 -1.06 -7.51 5.77
C HIS A 391 -0.89 -7.54 4.25
N ALA A 392 -1.73 -8.28 3.52
CA ALA A 392 -1.69 -8.32 2.07
C ALA A 392 -2.03 -6.96 1.43
N CYS A 393 -3.05 -6.25 1.96
CA CYS A 393 -3.38 -4.90 1.54
C CYS A 393 -2.22 -3.92 1.81
N LYS A 394 -1.61 -3.99 3.00
CA LYS A 394 -0.45 -3.17 3.36
C LYS A 394 0.77 -3.46 2.47
N LEU A 395 0.99 -4.74 2.11
CA LEU A 395 2.03 -5.08 1.14
C LEU A 395 1.78 -4.40 -0.21
N GLY A 396 0.54 -4.41 -0.71
CA GLY A 396 0.18 -3.70 -1.94
C GLY A 396 0.51 -2.21 -1.88
N ALA A 397 0.15 -1.55 -0.77
CA ALA A 397 0.50 -0.15 -0.54
C ALA A 397 2.01 0.08 -0.50
N ASN A 398 2.78 -0.79 0.16
CA ASN A 398 4.24 -0.70 0.22
C ASN A 398 4.88 -0.90 -1.16
N ILE A 399 4.39 -1.84 -1.98
CA ILE A 399 4.87 -2.02 -3.36
C ILE A 399 4.70 -0.72 -4.14
N LEU A 400 3.52 -0.11 -4.11
CA LEU A 400 3.23 1.12 -4.83
C LEU A 400 4.06 2.30 -4.32
N LEU A 401 4.20 2.43 -3.00
CA LEU A 401 4.99 3.50 -2.39
C LEU A 401 6.47 3.38 -2.72
N GLU A 402 7.06 2.19 -2.59
CA GLU A 402 8.48 1.97 -2.90
C GLU A 402 8.74 2.12 -4.41
N THR A 403 7.82 1.65 -5.27
CA THR A 403 7.91 1.87 -6.72
C THR A 403 7.83 3.36 -7.06
N PHE A 404 6.94 4.12 -6.39
CA PHE A 404 6.84 5.58 -6.53
C PHE A 404 8.15 6.29 -6.13
N LYS A 405 8.80 5.83 -5.06
CA LYS A 405 10.07 6.41 -4.59
C LYS A 405 11.18 6.21 -5.62
N ILE A 406 11.26 5.02 -6.16
CA ILE A 406 12.37 4.58 -7.00
C ILE A 406 12.23 5.08 -8.45
N HIS A 407 11.05 4.97 -9.05
CA HIS A 407 10.82 5.24 -10.46
C HIS A 407 10.12 6.57 -10.70
N GLU A 408 10.88 7.57 -11.11
CA GLU A 408 10.36 8.92 -11.35
C GLU A 408 9.31 8.98 -12.47
N MET A 409 9.54 8.26 -13.57
CA MET A 409 8.68 8.28 -14.76
C MET A 409 7.26 7.74 -14.51
N ILE A 410 7.07 6.91 -13.49
CA ILE A 410 5.79 6.25 -13.18
C ILE A 410 5.03 6.93 -12.03
N ARG A 411 5.63 7.91 -11.38
CA ARG A 411 5.01 8.62 -10.25
C ARG A 411 3.63 9.18 -10.59
N GLN A 412 3.52 9.77 -11.78
CA GLN A 412 2.25 10.33 -12.23
C GLN A 412 1.19 9.26 -12.44
N GLU A 413 1.55 8.12 -13.04
CA GLU A 413 0.63 7.01 -13.27
C GLU A 413 0.10 6.44 -11.95
N ILE A 414 0.98 6.17 -10.97
CA ILE A 414 0.57 5.67 -9.65
C ILE A 414 -0.37 6.68 -8.98
N LEU A 415 -0.02 7.97 -9.00
CA LEU A 415 -0.83 9.02 -8.40
C LEU A 415 -2.22 9.11 -9.03
N GLU A 416 -2.30 9.11 -10.37
CA GLU A 416 -3.57 9.15 -11.09
C GLU A 416 -4.44 7.94 -10.76
N GLN A 417 -3.86 6.75 -10.72
CA GLN A 417 -4.60 5.53 -10.39
C GLN A 417 -5.11 5.51 -8.94
N VAL A 418 -4.34 6.04 -7.99
CA VAL A 418 -4.77 6.19 -6.59
C VAL A 418 -5.91 7.19 -6.49
N LEU A 419 -5.77 8.39 -7.06
CA LEU A 419 -6.79 9.44 -7.02
C LEU A 419 -8.07 9.02 -7.74
N ASN A 420 -7.98 8.33 -8.88
CA ASN A 420 -9.13 7.79 -9.57
C ASN A 420 -9.94 6.81 -8.69
N ARG A 421 -9.26 5.94 -7.94
CA ARG A 421 -9.93 5.02 -7.01
C ARG A 421 -10.60 5.78 -5.85
N VAL A 422 -9.97 6.83 -5.34
CA VAL A 422 -10.55 7.69 -4.30
C VAL A 422 -11.82 8.37 -4.80
N VAL A 423 -11.83 8.86 -6.03
CA VAL A 423 -12.98 9.58 -6.61
C VAL A 423 -14.09 8.62 -7.05
N THR A 424 -13.76 7.48 -7.65
CA THR A 424 -14.77 6.61 -8.28
C THR A 424 -15.43 5.62 -7.32
N ARG A 425 -14.77 5.23 -6.23
CA ARG A 425 -15.28 4.24 -5.28
C ARG A 425 -16.06 4.85 -4.12
N THR A 426 -17.18 5.46 -4.41
CA THR A 426 -18.01 6.13 -3.40
C THR A 426 -18.74 5.18 -2.43
N SER A 427 -18.94 3.94 -2.80
CA SER A 427 -19.70 2.94 -2.03
C SER A 427 -18.88 2.01 -1.13
N SER A 428 -17.55 2.00 -1.28
CA SER A 428 -16.64 1.11 -0.53
C SER A 428 -15.74 1.91 0.42
N PRO A 429 -15.31 1.34 1.55
CA PRO A 429 -14.28 1.97 2.36
C PRO A 429 -12.98 2.10 1.56
N ILE A 430 -12.44 3.32 1.51
CA ILE A 430 -11.25 3.64 0.71
C ILE A 430 -10.07 4.15 1.54
N ASN A 431 -10.16 4.02 2.86
CA ASN A 431 -9.15 4.55 3.78
C ASN A 431 -7.73 4.10 3.44
N HIS A 432 -7.57 2.85 3.03
CA HIS A 432 -6.27 2.30 2.63
C HIS A 432 -5.64 3.03 1.42
N PHE A 433 -6.45 3.54 0.47
CA PHE A 433 -5.94 4.38 -0.63
C PHE A 433 -5.62 5.79 -0.16
N LEU A 434 -6.38 6.33 0.77
CA LEU A 434 -6.10 7.63 1.40
C LEU A 434 -4.82 7.58 2.25
N ASP A 435 -4.58 6.47 2.96
CA ASP A 435 -3.35 6.24 3.70
C ASP A 435 -2.14 6.19 2.76
N LEU A 436 -2.23 5.42 1.67
CA LEU A 436 -1.19 5.40 0.64
C LEU A 436 -0.94 6.79 0.03
N PHE A 437 -2.00 7.53 -0.26
CA PHE A 437 -1.90 8.90 -0.79
C PHE A 437 -1.21 9.83 0.21
N SER A 438 -1.54 9.70 1.49
CA SER A 438 -0.87 10.43 2.57
C SER A 438 0.62 10.12 2.64
N ASP A 439 1.00 8.83 2.54
CA ASP A 439 2.40 8.40 2.56
C ASP A 439 3.17 8.93 1.34
N ILE A 440 2.54 8.94 0.16
CA ILE A 440 3.12 9.54 -1.06
C ILE A 440 3.37 11.04 -0.87
N ILE A 441 2.41 11.76 -0.31
CA ILE A 441 2.55 13.20 -0.02
C ILE A 441 3.66 13.45 1.00
N MET A 442 3.73 12.67 2.06
CA MET A 442 4.76 12.80 3.08
C MET A 442 6.17 12.57 2.52
N TYR A 443 6.29 11.65 1.57
CA TYR A 443 7.57 11.40 0.91
C TYR A 443 8.00 12.53 -0.05
N ALA A 444 7.09 13.04 -0.88
CA ALA A 444 7.43 13.95 -1.97
C ALA A 444 6.55 15.23 -2.00
N PRO A 445 6.44 16.00 -0.90
CA PRO A 445 5.54 17.14 -0.86
C PRO A 445 5.93 18.24 -1.86
N LEU A 446 7.22 18.48 -2.09
CA LEU A 446 7.71 19.49 -3.03
C LEU A 446 7.44 19.14 -4.50
N ILE A 447 7.44 17.87 -4.84
CA ILE A 447 7.12 17.41 -6.20
C ILE A 447 5.62 17.57 -6.47
N LEU A 448 4.80 17.31 -5.46
CA LEU A 448 3.34 17.32 -5.58
C LEU A 448 2.70 18.70 -5.38
N GLN A 449 3.44 19.71 -4.90
CA GLN A 449 2.91 21.05 -4.61
C GLN A 449 2.24 21.76 -5.81
N ASN A 450 2.64 21.40 -7.04
CA ASN A 450 2.09 21.96 -8.27
C ASN A 450 1.36 20.91 -9.14
N CYS A 451 1.01 19.75 -8.54
CA CYS A 451 0.36 18.69 -9.28
C CYS A 451 -1.10 19.02 -9.57
N SER A 452 -1.43 19.24 -10.86
CA SER A 452 -2.80 19.54 -11.30
C SER A 452 -3.79 18.42 -10.94
N LYS A 453 -3.35 17.16 -10.95
CA LYS A 453 -4.21 16.02 -10.64
C LYS A 453 -4.75 16.04 -9.20
N VAL A 454 -3.94 16.50 -8.26
CA VAL A 454 -4.39 16.69 -6.87
C VAL A 454 -5.42 17.83 -6.81
N THR A 455 -5.19 18.92 -7.53
CA THR A 455 -6.12 20.06 -7.57
C THR A 455 -7.44 19.69 -8.24
N GLU A 456 -7.40 18.91 -9.33
CA GLU A 456 -8.59 18.39 -10.01
C GLU A 456 -9.47 17.53 -9.10
N THR A 457 -8.88 16.82 -8.13
CA THR A 457 -9.68 16.02 -7.19
C THR A 457 -10.54 16.86 -6.24
N PHE A 458 -10.19 18.13 -6.03
CA PHE A 458 -11.00 19.03 -5.22
C PHE A 458 -12.38 19.33 -5.86
N ASP A 459 -12.48 19.33 -7.18
CA ASP A 459 -13.75 19.55 -7.88
C ASP A 459 -14.77 18.44 -7.58
N TYR A 460 -14.32 17.27 -7.18
CA TYR A 460 -15.17 16.14 -6.81
C TYR A 460 -15.60 16.14 -5.34
N LEU A 461 -15.07 17.04 -4.48
CA LEU A 461 -15.35 17.05 -3.04
C LEU A 461 -16.85 17.14 -2.72
N THR A 462 -17.63 17.81 -3.58
CA THR A 462 -19.08 17.95 -3.41
C THR A 462 -19.87 16.65 -3.65
N PHE A 463 -19.27 15.68 -4.30
CA PHE A 463 -19.90 14.41 -4.67
C PHE A 463 -19.40 13.22 -3.84
N LEU A 464 -18.34 13.43 -3.06
CA LEU A 464 -17.72 12.38 -2.25
C LEU A 464 -18.42 12.26 -0.88
N PRO A 465 -18.47 11.04 -0.30
CA PRO A 465 -18.92 10.85 1.08
C PRO A 465 -18.06 11.67 2.06
N LEU A 466 -18.68 12.19 3.11
CA LEU A 466 -18.02 13.03 4.09
C LEU A 466 -16.74 12.42 4.67
N GLN A 467 -16.76 11.13 4.99
CA GLN A 467 -15.57 10.41 5.51
C GLN A 467 -14.40 10.40 4.51
N THR A 468 -14.71 10.23 3.23
CA THR A 468 -13.72 10.32 2.15
C THR A 468 -13.13 11.72 2.04
N VAL A 469 -13.99 12.74 2.10
CA VAL A 469 -13.54 14.15 2.07
C VAL A 469 -12.64 14.47 3.26
N GLN A 470 -13.02 14.06 4.45
CA GLN A 470 -12.21 14.28 5.66
C GLN A 470 -10.85 13.60 5.56
N GLY A 471 -10.81 12.35 5.07
CA GLY A 471 -9.56 11.62 4.84
C GLY A 471 -8.68 12.27 3.77
N LEU A 472 -9.28 12.70 2.65
CA LEU A 472 -8.57 13.39 1.57
C LEU A 472 -8.01 14.73 2.04
N LEU A 473 -8.81 15.54 2.74
CA LEU A 473 -8.36 16.83 3.29
C LEU A 473 -7.23 16.65 4.32
N LYS A 474 -7.30 15.60 5.14
CA LYS A 474 -6.21 15.25 6.06
C LYS A 474 -4.94 14.88 5.31
N ALA A 475 -5.05 14.09 4.25
CA ALA A 475 -3.91 13.66 3.45
C ALA A 475 -3.22 14.84 2.73
N VAL A 476 -3.98 15.76 2.14
CA VAL A 476 -3.42 16.92 1.41
C VAL A 476 -2.91 18.05 2.30
N GLN A 477 -3.14 17.99 3.60
CA GLN A 477 -2.76 19.04 4.55
C GLN A 477 -1.29 19.49 4.44
N PRO A 478 -0.28 18.61 4.28
CA PRO A 478 1.10 19.05 4.09
C PRO A 478 1.27 19.90 2.82
N LEU A 479 0.57 19.58 1.74
CA LEU A 479 0.63 20.32 0.48
C LEU A 479 -0.01 21.70 0.62
N LEU A 480 -1.13 21.81 1.33
CA LEU A 480 -1.80 23.09 1.59
C LEU A 480 -0.92 24.06 2.39
N LYS A 481 0.03 23.57 3.19
CA LYS A 481 0.99 24.41 3.90
C LYS A 481 2.05 25.01 2.98
N ILE A 482 2.40 24.30 1.91
CA ILE A 482 3.49 24.65 1.01
C ILE A 482 2.97 25.42 -0.21
N SER A 483 1.83 25.01 -0.79
CA SER A 483 1.26 25.55 -2.03
C SER A 483 0.10 26.51 -1.76
N MET A 484 0.33 27.79 -1.99
CA MET A 484 -0.73 28.83 -1.93
C MET A 484 -1.80 28.58 -2.99
N SER A 485 -1.39 28.26 -4.23
CA SER A 485 -2.32 28.00 -5.34
C SER A 485 -3.28 26.86 -5.05
N MET A 486 -2.78 25.76 -4.48
CA MET A 486 -3.60 24.62 -4.12
C MET A 486 -4.58 24.95 -2.99
N ARG A 487 -4.15 25.77 -2.02
CA ARG A 487 -5.00 26.28 -0.94
C ARG A 487 -6.13 27.16 -1.49
N ASP A 488 -5.79 28.08 -2.39
CA ASP A 488 -6.77 28.99 -2.98
C ASP A 488 -7.80 28.23 -3.83
N SER A 489 -7.38 27.22 -4.59
CA SER A 489 -8.26 26.34 -5.33
C SER A 489 -9.22 25.58 -4.39
N LEU A 490 -8.72 25.04 -3.29
CA LEU A 490 -9.54 24.37 -2.29
C LEU A 490 -10.59 25.32 -1.69
N ILE A 491 -10.19 26.55 -1.32
CA ILE A 491 -11.11 27.54 -0.76
C ILE A 491 -12.24 27.88 -1.72
N LEU A 492 -11.94 28.05 -3.00
CA LEU A 492 -12.95 28.32 -4.02
C LEU A 492 -13.98 27.19 -4.10
N VAL A 493 -13.50 25.94 -4.09
CA VAL A 493 -14.38 24.76 -4.10
C VAL A 493 -15.23 24.69 -2.82
N LEU A 494 -14.62 24.91 -1.65
CA LEU A 494 -15.34 24.89 -0.36
C LEU A 494 -16.38 26.01 -0.26
N ARG A 495 -16.06 27.21 -0.71
CA ARG A 495 -17.05 28.34 -0.78
C ARG A 495 -18.25 27.97 -1.65
N LYS A 496 -18.00 27.38 -2.82
CA LYS A 496 -19.05 26.87 -3.71
C LYS A 496 -19.88 25.77 -3.05
N ALA A 497 -19.23 24.84 -2.36
CA ALA A 497 -19.86 23.72 -1.68
C ALA A 497 -20.80 24.16 -0.53
N MET A 498 -20.49 25.26 0.16
CA MET A 498 -21.35 25.81 1.23
C MET A 498 -22.77 26.20 0.77
N PHE A 499 -22.93 26.53 -0.50
CA PHE A 499 -24.20 26.90 -1.09
C PHE A 499 -24.85 25.79 -1.93
N ALA A 500 -24.27 24.58 -1.88
CA ALA A 500 -24.81 23.42 -2.59
C ALA A 500 -26.15 22.98 -1.99
N SER A 501 -27.05 22.47 -2.83
CA SER A 501 -28.35 21.94 -2.39
C SER A 501 -28.19 20.68 -1.52
N GLN A 502 -27.14 19.88 -1.78
CA GLN A 502 -26.84 18.63 -1.06
C GLN A 502 -26.27 18.92 0.32
N LEU A 503 -26.83 18.26 1.34
CA LEU A 503 -26.38 18.41 2.72
C LEU A 503 -24.93 17.94 2.92
N ASP A 504 -24.55 16.82 2.30
CA ASP A 504 -23.20 16.27 2.42
C ASP A 504 -22.13 17.18 1.81
N ALA A 505 -22.43 17.88 0.72
CA ALA A 505 -21.53 18.88 0.15
C ALA A 505 -21.27 20.04 1.13
N ARG A 506 -22.32 20.52 1.80
CA ARG A 506 -22.21 21.58 2.82
C ARG A 506 -21.46 21.12 4.07
N LYS A 507 -21.69 19.87 4.52
CA LYS A 507 -20.89 19.24 5.59
C LYS A 507 -19.41 19.14 5.20
N SER A 508 -19.12 18.78 3.96
CA SER A 508 -17.75 18.74 3.44
C SER A 508 -17.09 20.11 3.41
N ALA A 509 -17.84 21.16 3.08
CA ALA A 509 -17.34 22.53 3.12
C ALA A 509 -16.97 22.96 4.55
N VAL A 510 -17.84 22.71 5.51
CA VAL A 510 -17.59 23.01 6.92
C VAL A 510 -16.38 22.24 7.44
N ALA A 511 -16.29 20.94 7.15
CA ALA A 511 -15.14 20.12 7.53
C ALA A 511 -13.82 20.67 6.94
N GLY A 512 -13.85 21.10 5.69
CA GLY A 512 -12.70 21.71 5.02
C GLY A 512 -12.27 23.03 5.66
N PHE A 513 -13.19 23.92 5.93
CA PHE A 513 -12.90 25.20 6.59
C PHE A 513 -12.39 25.02 8.02
N LEU A 514 -12.99 24.12 8.80
CA LEU A 514 -12.49 23.80 10.13
C LEU A 514 -11.08 23.23 10.08
N LEU A 515 -10.78 22.38 9.11
CA LEU A 515 -9.44 21.85 8.91
C LEU A 515 -8.42 22.95 8.60
N LEU A 516 -8.78 23.88 7.72
CA LEU A 516 -7.95 25.03 7.39
C LEU A 516 -7.65 25.87 8.65
N LEU A 517 -8.67 26.21 9.43
CA LEU A 517 -8.51 26.97 10.68
C LEU A 517 -7.63 26.25 11.73
N LYS A 518 -7.72 24.92 11.80
CA LYS A 518 -6.88 24.12 12.71
C LYS A 518 -5.40 24.15 12.32
N ASN A 519 -5.09 24.32 11.05
CA ASN A 519 -3.74 24.14 10.52
C ASN A 519 -3.04 25.45 10.15
N PHE A 520 -3.79 26.49 9.82
CA PHE A 520 -3.24 27.82 9.54
C PHE A 520 -3.30 28.66 10.81
N LYS A 521 -2.28 28.54 11.65
CA LYS A 521 -2.19 29.34 12.88
C LYS A 521 -1.99 30.80 12.51
N VAL A 522 -2.71 31.67 13.19
CA VAL A 522 -2.39 33.08 13.28
C VAL A 522 -1.15 33.20 14.15
N LEU A 523 -0.02 33.51 13.53
CA LEU A 523 1.22 33.74 14.26
C LEU A 523 1.21 35.18 14.77
N GLY A 524 0.78 35.35 16.03
CA GLY A 524 1.18 36.53 16.80
C GLY A 524 2.69 36.59 16.94
N SER A 525 3.25 37.74 17.14
CA SER A 525 4.68 38.07 17.20
C SER A 525 5.51 37.22 18.19
N LEU A 526 5.70 35.93 17.89
CA LEU A 526 6.65 35.08 18.63
C LEU A 526 7.99 35.02 17.89
N PRO A 527 9.11 35.18 18.58
CA PRO A 527 10.43 35.17 17.95
C PRO A 527 10.70 33.79 17.32
N SER A 528 11.34 33.85 16.18
CA SER A 528 11.58 32.79 15.18
C SER A 528 12.39 31.58 15.66
N SER A 529 12.58 31.35 16.95
CA SER A 529 13.46 30.32 17.49
C SER A 529 12.76 28.97 17.82
N GLN A 530 11.43 28.89 17.80
CA GLN A 530 10.71 27.66 18.15
C GLN A 530 10.15 26.87 16.97
N CYS A 531 10.26 27.36 15.73
CA CYS A 531 9.83 26.62 14.53
C CYS A 531 10.84 25.57 14.03
N THR A 532 12.00 25.44 14.65
CA THR A 532 13.12 24.60 14.16
C THR A 532 13.20 23.20 14.79
N GLN A 533 12.30 22.82 15.69
CA GLN A 533 12.46 21.58 16.46
C GLN A 533 11.64 20.36 16.01
N SER A 534 10.91 20.38 14.90
CA SER A 534 10.14 19.22 14.47
C SER A 534 10.28 18.78 13.01
N ILE A 535 11.32 19.24 12.31
CA ILE A 535 11.64 18.66 11.00
C ILE A 535 13.10 18.21 11.04
N GLY A 536 13.33 17.03 11.56
CA GLY A 536 14.55 16.28 11.34
C GLY A 536 14.57 15.76 9.92
N VAL A 537 15.71 15.97 9.27
CA VAL A 537 16.26 15.37 8.05
C VAL A 537 16.05 16.12 6.75
N THR A 538 17.21 16.47 6.25
CA THR A 538 17.69 17.00 4.98
C THR A 538 17.55 18.50 4.76
N GLN A 539 18.72 19.12 4.90
CA GLN A 539 19.03 20.48 4.53
C GLN A 539 18.71 20.79 3.06
N VAL A 540 17.65 21.53 2.85
CA VAL A 540 17.65 22.58 1.82
C VAL A 540 17.06 23.81 2.51
N ARG A 541 17.91 24.75 2.88
CA ARG A 541 17.50 26.11 3.24
C ARG A 541 16.90 26.75 2.00
N VAL A 542 15.59 26.68 1.87
CA VAL A 542 14.85 27.56 0.99
C VAL A 542 14.29 28.66 1.90
N ASP A 543 14.64 29.88 1.61
CA ASP A 543 14.10 31.07 2.25
C ASP A 543 12.59 31.13 2.06
N VAL A 544 11.85 30.46 2.94
CA VAL A 544 10.38 30.49 3.02
C VAL A 544 9.90 31.75 3.76
N HIS A 545 10.82 32.53 4.30
CA HIS A 545 10.52 33.66 5.20
C HIS A 545 9.96 34.93 4.56
N SER A 546 9.89 35.05 3.24
CA SER A 546 9.49 36.33 2.61
C SER A 546 8.03 36.43 2.17
N ARG A 547 7.19 35.40 2.36
CA ARG A 547 5.81 35.38 1.83
C ARG A 547 4.68 35.19 2.86
N TYR A 548 4.94 35.02 4.13
CA TYR A 548 3.92 34.95 5.17
C TYR A 548 3.77 36.30 5.88
N SER A 549 2.85 37.12 5.42
CA SER A 549 2.35 38.23 6.23
C SER A 549 1.44 37.70 7.32
N ALA A 550 1.79 37.87 8.60
CA ALA A 550 0.97 37.49 9.73
C ALA A 550 -0.45 38.12 9.64
N VAL A 551 -0.52 39.39 9.22
CA VAL A 551 -1.78 40.10 9.02
C VAL A 551 -2.66 39.48 7.93
N ALA A 552 -2.08 39.08 6.80
CA ALA A 552 -2.84 38.42 5.73
C ALA A 552 -3.39 37.05 6.18
N ASN A 553 -2.68 36.36 7.03
CA ASN A 553 -3.12 35.06 7.55
C ASN A 553 -4.24 35.22 8.60
N GLU A 554 -4.17 36.24 9.41
CA GLU A 554 -5.22 36.61 10.38
C GLU A 554 -6.50 37.01 9.66
N THR A 555 -6.42 37.94 8.71
CA THR A 555 -7.58 38.36 7.87
C THR A 555 -8.21 37.14 7.19
N PHE A 556 -7.40 36.25 6.65
CA PHE A 556 -7.87 35.00 6.04
C PHE A 556 -8.63 34.10 7.01
N CYS A 557 -8.11 33.88 8.22
CA CYS A 557 -8.77 33.08 9.23
C CYS A 557 -10.09 33.71 9.69
N LEU A 558 -10.16 35.04 9.84
CA LEU A 558 -11.37 35.77 10.18
C LEU A 558 -12.43 35.68 9.07
N GLU A 559 -12.03 35.77 7.79
CA GLU A 559 -12.97 35.56 6.67
C GLU A 559 -13.58 34.14 6.66
N ILE A 560 -12.79 33.12 7.03
CA ILE A 560 -13.31 31.76 7.16
C ILE A 560 -14.31 31.68 8.31
N ILE A 561 -14.01 32.26 9.49
CA ILE A 561 -14.93 32.30 10.61
C ILE A 561 -16.24 33.00 10.24
N ASP A 562 -16.18 34.12 9.52
CA ASP A 562 -17.40 34.80 9.06
C ASP A 562 -18.19 33.98 8.05
N SER A 563 -17.50 33.20 7.22
CA SER A 563 -18.17 32.24 6.34
C SER A 563 -18.84 31.13 7.15
N LEU A 564 -18.19 30.61 8.22
CA LEU A 564 -18.77 29.62 9.12
C LEU A 564 -19.92 30.17 9.97
N LYS A 565 -19.88 31.43 10.39
CA LYS A 565 -21.03 32.10 11.09
C LYS A 565 -22.29 32.00 10.27
N ARG A 566 -22.20 32.15 8.94
CA ARG A 566 -23.38 32.03 8.05
C ARG A 566 -23.97 30.62 8.08
N SER A 567 -23.18 29.62 8.38
CA SER A 567 -23.62 28.22 8.50
C SER A 567 -24.49 28.00 9.75
N LEU A 568 -24.46 28.88 10.76
CA LEU A 568 -25.36 28.85 11.91
C LEU A 568 -26.83 29.09 11.50
N GLY A 569 -27.11 29.68 10.34
CA GLY A 569 -28.44 29.76 9.78
C GLY A 569 -28.95 28.49 9.09
N GLN A 570 -28.14 27.45 8.98
CA GLN A 570 -28.48 26.21 8.27
C GLN A 570 -29.06 25.14 9.21
N GLN A 571 -29.16 23.90 8.72
CA GLN A 571 -29.75 22.77 9.42
C GLN A 571 -28.90 22.31 10.61
N ALA A 572 -29.54 21.65 11.59
CA ALA A 572 -28.89 21.16 12.80
C ALA A 572 -27.61 20.34 12.56
N ASP A 573 -27.61 19.48 11.55
CA ASP A 573 -26.42 18.68 11.17
C ASP A 573 -25.18 19.51 10.85
N ILE A 574 -25.34 20.67 10.25
CA ILE A 574 -24.26 21.61 9.93
C ILE A 574 -23.79 22.31 11.20
N ARG A 575 -24.75 22.76 12.04
CA ARG A 575 -24.43 23.41 13.32
C ARG A 575 -23.68 22.46 14.26
N LEU A 576 -24.09 21.20 14.31
CA LEU A 576 -23.42 20.13 15.04
C LEU A 576 -21.93 20.05 14.67
N MET A 577 -21.64 19.98 13.37
CA MET A 577 -20.25 19.94 12.90
C MET A 577 -19.45 21.19 13.28
N LEU A 578 -20.10 22.34 13.32
CA LEU A 578 -19.46 23.58 13.76
C LEU A 578 -19.08 23.51 15.24
N TYR A 579 -20.02 23.12 16.09
CA TYR A 579 -19.80 23.05 17.54
C TYR A 579 -18.71 22.02 17.88
N ASP A 580 -18.76 20.84 17.29
CA ASP A 580 -17.72 19.81 17.47
C ASP A 580 -16.34 20.29 16.98
N GLY A 581 -16.30 21.12 15.94
CA GLY A 581 -15.07 21.63 15.34
C GLY A 581 -14.48 22.87 16.03
N PHE A 582 -15.31 23.75 16.60
CA PHE A 582 -14.87 25.04 17.15
C PHE A 582 -13.97 24.88 18.37
N TYR A 583 -14.25 23.93 19.26
CA TYR A 583 -13.37 23.64 20.39
C TYR A 583 -11.95 23.24 19.93
N ASP A 584 -11.86 22.38 18.93
CA ASP A 584 -10.56 21.95 18.37
C ASP A 584 -9.81 23.11 17.69
N VAL A 585 -10.54 23.99 16.99
CA VAL A 585 -9.95 25.20 16.37
C VAL A 585 -9.42 26.12 17.46
N LEU A 586 -10.22 26.43 18.45
CA LEU A 586 -9.87 27.31 19.58
C LEU A 586 -8.62 26.82 20.31
N ARG A 587 -8.53 25.53 20.59
CA ARG A 587 -7.39 24.91 21.24
C ARG A 587 -6.10 24.99 20.42
N ARG A 588 -6.19 24.84 19.12
CA ARG A 588 -5.03 24.84 18.22
C ARG A 588 -4.63 26.22 17.74
N ASN A 589 -5.57 27.13 17.67
CA ASN A 589 -5.41 28.48 17.16
C ASN A 589 -6.04 29.48 18.16
N SER A 590 -5.39 29.62 19.30
CA SER A 590 -5.88 30.37 20.45
C SER A 590 -6.17 31.85 20.15
N GLN A 591 -5.57 32.43 19.13
CA GLN A 591 -5.85 33.82 18.74
C GLN A 591 -7.24 34.03 18.12
N LEU A 592 -7.88 32.93 17.69
CA LEU A 592 -9.27 32.97 17.23
C LEU A 592 -10.27 32.74 18.36
N ALA A 593 -9.81 32.56 19.60
CA ALA A 593 -10.66 32.23 20.75
C ALA A 593 -11.74 33.28 20.99
N SER A 594 -11.38 34.56 21.02
CA SER A 594 -12.32 35.65 21.18
C SER A 594 -13.44 35.66 20.11
N SER A 595 -13.05 35.54 18.83
CA SER A 595 -14.02 35.53 17.72
C SER A 595 -14.96 34.31 17.76
N ILE A 596 -14.42 33.14 18.14
CA ILE A 596 -15.22 31.92 18.29
C ILE A 596 -16.16 32.04 19.47
N MET A 597 -15.68 32.51 20.64
CA MET A 597 -16.48 32.65 21.84
C MET A 597 -17.59 33.70 21.67
N GLN A 598 -17.28 34.81 21.03
CA GLN A 598 -18.28 35.84 20.68
C GLN A 598 -19.38 35.29 19.77
N THR A 599 -18.99 34.40 18.85
CA THR A 599 -19.95 33.71 17.96
C THR A 599 -20.85 32.76 18.73
N LEU A 600 -20.30 31.93 19.61
CA LEU A 600 -21.06 31.01 20.45
C LEU A 600 -21.96 31.73 21.46
N PHE A 601 -21.48 32.81 22.05
CA PHE A 601 -22.23 33.67 22.95
C PHE A 601 -23.44 34.31 22.29
N SER A 602 -23.23 34.90 21.10
CA SER A 602 -24.32 35.51 20.34
C SER A 602 -25.38 34.47 19.94
N GLN A 603 -24.96 33.22 19.69
CA GLN A 603 -25.85 32.11 19.40
C GLN A 603 -26.62 31.66 20.64
N LEU A 604 -25.97 31.53 21.79
CA LEU A 604 -26.61 31.14 23.04
C LEU A 604 -27.65 32.15 23.50
N LYS A 605 -27.37 33.47 23.37
CA LYS A 605 -28.33 34.54 23.73
C LYS A 605 -29.66 34.43 23.03
N GLN A 606 -29.73 33.84 21.85
CA GLN A 606 -31.01 33.65 21.13
C GLN A 606 -31.93 32.64 21.83
N PHE A 607 -31.39 31.68 22.53
CA PHE A 607 -32.09 30.57 23.14
C PHE A 607 -32.11 30.63 24.67
N TYR A 608 -31.41 31.60 25.25
CA TYR A 608 -31.40 31.84 26.70
C TYR A 608 -32.52 32.80 27.09
N GLU A 609 -33.18 32.54 28.22
CA GLU A 609 -34.17 33.44 28.83
C GLU A 609 -33.47 34.32 29.88
N PRO A 610 -33.37 35.63 29.66
CA PRO A 610 -32.60 36.50 30.56
C PRO A 610 -33.28 36.76 31.93
N GLU A 611 -34.60 36.63 32.00
CA GLU A 611 -35.37 36.86 33.24
C GLU A 611 -35.07 35.78 34.29
N PRO A 612 -34.51 36.13 35.47
CA PRO A 612 -34.05 35.13 36.44
C PRO A 612 -35.16 34.27 37.04
N ASP A 613 -36.35 34.75 37.10
CA ASP A 613 -37.48 34.08 37.73
C ASP A 613 -38.32 33.24 36.74
N LEU A 614 -38.07 33.34 35.45
CA LEU A 614 -38.79 32.58 34.45
C LEU A 614 -38.20 31.17 34.26
N LEU A 615 -39.05 30.16 34.25
CA LEU A 615 -38.76 28.78 34.00
C LEU A 615 -39.46 28.31 32.70
N PRO A 616 -38.81 27.48 31.90
CA PRO A 616 -37.43 27.04 31.95
C PRO A 616 -36.43 28.12 31.48
N PRO A 617 -35.11 27.96 31.78
CA PRO A 617 -34.11 28.95 31.41
C PRO A 617 -33.79 28.98 29.89
N LEU A 618 -34.27 27.99 29.13
CA LEU A 618 -33.98 27.79 27.73
C LEU A 618 -35.24 27.76 26.88
N LYS A 619 -35.21 28.45 25.75
CA LYS A 619 -36.31 28.54 24.79
C LYS A 619 -36.34 27.31 23.86
N LEU A 620 -36.71 26.14 24.39
CA LEU A 620 -36.73 24.88 23.68
C LEU A 620 -37.60 24.87 22.41
N GLY A 621 -38.71 25.58 22.46
CA GLY A 621 -39.61 25.74 21.30
C GLY A 621 -38.96 26.42 20.11
N ALA A 622 -37.96 27.29 20.34
CA ALA A 622 -37.20 27.94 19.28
C ALA A 622 -36.15 27.01 18.65
N CYS A 623 -35.82 25.89 19.33
CA CYS A 623 -34.86 24.89 18.83
C CYS A 623 -35.48 23.94 17.79
N VAL A 624 -36.78 23.97 17.61
CA VAL A 624 -37.54 23.07 16.74
C VAL A 624 -38.20 23.84 15.62
N LEU A 625 -37.93 23.43 14.37
CA LEU A 625 -38.55 24.03 13.19
C LEU A 625 -39.71 23.16 12.68
N THR A 626 -40.86 23.78 12.46
CA THR A 626 -41.97 23.12 11.79
C THR A 626 -42.05 23.62 10.35
N GLN A 627 -41.90 22.73 9.39
CA GLN A 627 -42.01 23.06 7.96
C GLN A 627 -43.06 22.16 7.30
N GLY A 628 -44.24 22.71 7.10
CA GLY A 628 -45.41 21.94 6.62
C GLY A 628 -45.83 20.86 7.62
N SER A 629 -45.82 19.62 7.21
CA SER A 629 -46.14 18.44 8.06
C SER A 629 -44.93 17.80 8.72
N GLN A 630 -43.76 18.36 8.55
CA GLN A 630 -42.52 17.79 9.10
C GLN A 630 -41.94 18.67 10.20
N ILE A 631 -41.38 18.03 11.22
CA ILE A 631 -40.75 18.69 12.36
C ILE A 631 -39.30 18.22 12.42
N PHE A 632 -38.41 19.20 12.54
CA PHE A 632 -36.96 18.97 12.59
C PHE A 632 -36.34 19.72 13.76
N LEU A 633 -35.26 19.14 14.29
CA LEU A 633 -34.34 19.90 15.12
C LEU A 633 -33.67 20.98 14.27
N GLN A 634 -33.71 22.23 14.71
CA GLN A 634 -33.01 23.35 14.07
C GLN A 634 -31.74 23.70 14.81
N GLU A 635 -31.82 23.80 16.15
CA GLU A 635 -30.70 24.11 17.01
C GLU A 635 -30.39 22.95 17.94
N PRO A 636 -29.22 22.29 17.81
CA PRO A 636 -28.75 21.32 18.78
C PRO A 636 -28.13 22.03 20.00
N LEU A 637 -29.01 22.55 20.87
CA LEU A 637 -28.67 23.43 21.98
C LEU A 637 -27.75 22.72 23.00
N ASP A 638 -27.94 21.46 23.21
CA ASP A 638 -27.11 20.61 24.03
C ASP A 638 -25.64 20.56 23.55
N HIS A 639 -25.45 20.44 22.24
CA HIS A 639 -24.12 20.51 21.63
C HIS A 639 -23.52 21.92 21.67
N LEU A 640 -24.34 22.97 21.51
CA LEU A 640 -23.86 24.33 21.67
C LEU A 640 -23.34 24.57 23.08
N LEU A 641 -24.09 24.18 24.11
CA LEU A 641 -23.67 24.28 25.51
C LEU A 641 -22.44 23.42 25.81
N SER A 642 -22.35 22.21 25.25
CA SER A 642 -21.17 21.36 25.36
C SER A 642 -19.93 22.05 24.80
N CYS A 643 -20.04 22.66 23.63
CA CYS A 643 -18.92 23.42 23.03
C CYS A 643 -18.50 24.59 23.92
N ILE A 644 -19.47 25.37 24.42
CA ILE A 644 -19.19 26.53 25.28
C ILE A 644 -18.49 26.10 26.56
N GLN A 645 -19.02 25.11 27.28
CA GLN A 645 -18.42 24.65 28.52
C GLN A 645 -16.98 24.13 28.35
N HIS A 646 -16.70 23.41 27.25
CA HIS A 646 -15.35 22.92 26.97
C HIS A 646 -14.39 24.06 26.62
N CYS A 647 -14.87 25.08 25.89
CA CYS A 647 -14.07 26.28 25.58
C CYS A 647 -13.78 27.07 26.87
N LEU A 648 -14.76 27.22 27.79
CA LEU A 648 -14.57 27.84 29.08
C LEU A 648 -13.55 27.06 29.96
N ALA A 649 -13.69 25.75 30.04
CA ALA A 649 -12.76 24.91 30.79
C ALA A 649 -11.32 25.04 30.25
N TRP A 650 -11.16 25.10 28.92
CA TRP A 650 -9.86 25.31 28.28
C TRP A 650 -9.30 26.70 28.62
N TYR A 651 -10.11 27.75 28.55
CA TYR A 651 -9.71 29.11 28.90
C TYR A 651 -9.26 29.20 30.36
N LYS A 652 -10.06 28.73 31.29
CA LYS A 652 -9.73 28.70 32.74
C LYS A 652 -8.44 27.94 33.04
N SER A 653 -8.15 26.90 32.28
CA SER A 653 -6.89 26.13 32.45
C SER A 653 -5.64 26.87 32.00
N ARG A 654 -5.78 27.97 31.24
CA ARG A 654 -4.65 28.75 30.69
C ARG A 654 -4.43 30.10 31.31
N VAL A 655 -5.45 30.67 31.94
CA VAL A 655 -5.31 31.92 32.69
C VAL A 655 -4.55 31.62 33.99
N VAL A 656 -3.21 31.62 33.85
CA VAL A 656 -2.32 31.86 34.98
C VAL A 656 -2.37 33.35 35.23
N PRO A 657 -2.45 33.86 36.45
CA PRO A 657 -2.54 35.28 36.73
C PRO A 657 -1.25 35.99 36.25
N LEU A 658 -1.24 36.48 35.06
CA LEU A 658 -0.24 37.43 34.53
C LEU A 658 -0.75 38.83 34.90
N GLN A 659 -0.05 39.43 35.87
CA GLN A 659 -0.15 40.84 36.16
C GLN A 659 0.34 41.64 34.96
N GLN A 660 -0.57 42.16 34.15
CA GLN A 660 -0.52 43.44 33.42
C GLN A 660 -1.58 43.42 32.31
N GLY A 661 -2.59 44.24 32.50
CA GLY A 661 -3.72 44.35 31.61
C GLY A 661 -3.41 45.16 30.34
N ASP A 662 -3.78 44.54 29.22
CA ASP A 662 -4.00 45.20 27.92
C ASP A 662 -5.54 45.32 27.74
N GLU A 663 -6.06 46.45 27.24
CA GLU A 663 -7.52 46.74 27.12
C GLU A 663 -8.27 45.62 26.39
N GLY A 664 -7.63 44.82 25.52
CA GLY A 664 -8.24 43.69 24.83
C GLY A 664 -8.41 42.44 25.70
N GLU A 665 -7.64 42.29 26.80
CA GLU A 665 -7.75 41.18 27.76
C GLU A 665 -8.96 41.38 28.71
N GLU A 666 -9.29 42.63 29.02
CA GLU A 666 -10.44 42.95 29.87
C GLU A 666 -11.77 42.60 29.19
N GLU A 667 -11.94 42.88 27.88
CA GLU A 667 -13.15 42.52 27.12
C GLU A 667 -13.34 41.01 26.99
N GLU A 668 -12.23 40.26 26.85
CA GLU A 668 -12.28 38.80 26.81
C GLU A 668 -12.69 38.22 28.19
N GLU A 669 -12.13 38.72 29.26
CA GLU A 669 -12.41 38.23 30.61
C GLU A 669 -13.90 38.51 30.98
N GLU A 670 -14.45 39.68 30.59
CA GLU A 670 -15.87 39.99 30.78
C GLU A 670 -16.77 39.00 30.02
N LEU A 671 -16.44 38.69 28.75
CA LEU A 671 -17.19 37.72 27.95
C LEU A 671 -17.23 36.34 28.56
N TYR A 672 -16.07 35.85 29.05
CA TYR A 672 -15.97 34.52 29.67
C TYR A 672 -16.73 34.49 31.03
N SER A 673 -16.67 35.58 31.80
CA SER A 673 -17.41 35.72 33.07
C SER A 673 -18.91 35.70 32.80
N GLU A 674 -19.43 36.45 31.81
CA GLU A 674 -20.84 36.47 31.46
C GLU A 674 -21.35 35.08 31.00
N LEU A 675 -20.54 34.33 30.24
CA LEU A 675 -20.87 32.96 29.84
C LEU A 675 -20.92 32.00 31.03
N ASP A 676 -20.00 32.15 31.97
CA ASP A 676 -19.92 31.32 33.17
C ASP A 676 -21.17 31.60 34.08
N ASP A 677 -21.52 32.85 34.27
CA ASP A 677 -22.73 33.29 35.00
C ASP A 677 -24.00 32.75 34.32
N MET A 678 -24.07 32.78 32.99
CA MET A 678 -25.20 32.18 32.25
C MET A 678 -25.31 30.68 32.50
N LEU A 679 -24.21 29.91 32.45
CA LEU A 679 -24.24 28.47 32.72
C LEU A 679 -24.64 28.15 34.15
N GLU A 680 -24.18 28.95 35.12
CA GLU A 680 -24.58 28.82 36.50
C GLU A 680 -26.09 29.13 36.69
N SER A 681 -26.58 30.20 36.08
CA SER A 681 -28.00 30.54 36.06
C SER A 681 -28.84 29.43 35.42
N ILE A 682 -28.41 28.90 34.26
CA ILE A 682 -29.06 27.75 33.61
C ILE A 682 -29.11 26.57 34.53
N THR A 683 -28.00 26.22 35.23
CA THR A 683 -27.93 25.11 36.18
C THR A 683 -28.97 25.23 37.29
N VAL A 684 -29.00 26.37 37.98
CA VAL A 684 -29.90 26.60 39.12
C VAL A 684 -31.35 26.55 38.67
N ARG A 685 -31.65 27.13 37.50
CA ARG A 685 -33.03 27.20 37.00
C ARG A 685 -33.49 25.86 36.41
N MET A 686 -32.61 25.07 35.77
CA MET A 686 -32.93 23.73 35.30
C MET A 686 -33.26 22.79 36.47
N ILE A 687 -32.57 22.91 37.61
CA ILE A 687 -32.83 22.13 38.81
C ILE A 687 -34.23 22.49 39.43
N LYS A 688 -34.63 23.75 39.32
CA LYS A 688 -35.92 24.23 39.81
C LYS A 688 -37.07 23.91 38.85
N SER A 689 -36.80 23.68 37.58
CA SER A 689 -37.82 23.44 36.56
C SER A 689 -38.47 22.06 36.73
N GLU A 690 -39.79 22.02 36.69
CA GLU A 690 -40.57 20.78 36.68
C GLU A 690 -41.04 20.40 35.27
N LEU A 691 -41.68 19.26 35.11
CA LEU A 691 -42.13 18.74 33.82
C LEU A 691 -43.14 19.68 33.15
N GLU A 692 -43.94 20.33 33.96
CA GLU A 692 -44.98 21.31 33.55
C GLU A 692 -44.34 22.56 32.92
N ASP A 693 -43.22 23.03 33.44
CA ASP A 693 -42.50 24.21 32.91
C ASP A 693 -41.99 23.98 31.52
N PHE A 694 -41.68 22.71 31.17
CA PHE A 694 -41.25 22.30 29.82
C PHE A 694 -42.40 21.95 28.88
N GLU A 695 -43.66 22.04 29.35
CA GLU A 695 -44.86 21.57 28.64
C GLU A 695 -44.78 20.05 28.30
N LEU A 696 -44.06 19.27 29.09
CA LEU A 696 -43.79 17.85 28.88
C LEU A 696 -44.22 16.98 30.07
N ASP A 697 -45.42 17.26 30.61
CA ASP A 697 -45.99 16.51 31.69
C ASP A 697 -46.33 15.06 31.31
N LYS A 698 -46.79 14.26 32.30
CA LYS A 698 -47.13 12.85 32.06
C LYS A 698 -48.29 12.69 31.05
N SER A 699 -49.09 13.72 30.81
CA SER A 699 -50.21 13.72 29.83
C SER A 699 -49.72 14.03 28.39
N ALA A 700 -48.55 14.59 28.25
CA ALA A 700 -48.02 14.99 26.97
C ALA A 700 -47.90 13.83 25.98
N ASP A 701 -48.20 14.12 24.71
CA ASP A 701 -48.08 13.16 23.64
C ASP A 701 -46.59 12.99 23.22
N PHE A 702 -46.11 11.73 23.21
CA PHE A 702 -44.77 11.38 22.70
C PHE A 702 -44.86 10.41 21.51
N SER A 703 -46.02 10.30 20.90
CA SER A 703 -46.22 9.44 19.73
C SER A 703 -45.39 9.94 18.56
N GLN A 704 -44.77 9.01 17.87
CA GLN A 704 -43.98 9.32 16.66
C GLN A 704 -44.83 9.57 15.41
N ASN A 705 -46.13 9.34 15.51
CA ASN A 705 -47.07 9.53 14.42
C ASN A 705 -47.71 10.92 14.42
N THR A 706 -47.50 11.71 15.45
CA THR A 706 -48.05 13.07 15.59
C THR A 706 -46.97 14.13 15.62
N ASN A 707 -47.24 15.26 15.04
CA ASN A 707 -46.30 16.39 15.06
C ASN A 707 -45.93 16.85 16.47
N VAL A 708 -46.94 16.86 17.36
CA VAL A 708 -46.71 17.22 18.75
C VAL A 708 -45.80 16.20 19.44
N GLY A 709 -46.07 14.93 19.23
CA GLY A 709 -45.23 13.86 19.80
C GLY A 709 -43.79 13.89 19.31
N ILE A 710 -43.56 14.17 18.03
CA ILE A 710 -42.17 14.29 17.48
C ILE A 710 -41.49 15.51 18.11
N LYS A 711 -42.18 16.67 18.24
CA LYS A 711 -41.65 17.86 18.89
C LYS A 711 -41.28 17.57 20.34
N ASN A 712 -42.16 16.90 21.09
CA ASN A 712 -41.97 16.60 22.49
C ASN A 712 -40.77 15.60 22.69
N ASN A 713 -40.62 14.62 21.80
CA ASN A 713 -39.47 13.73 21.84
C ASN A 713 -38.16 14.50 21.60
N ILE A 714 -38.10 15.42 20.63
CA ILE A 714 -36.92 16.26 20.37
C ILE A 714 -36.59 17.12 21.58
N CYS A 715 -37.60 17.80 22.17
CA CYS A 715 -37.40 18.62 23.35
C CYS A 715 -36.90 17.81 24.55
N ALA A 716 -37.48 16.62 24.81
CA ALA A 716 -37.03 15.74 25.88
C ALA A 716 -35.56 15.28 25.69
N CYS A 717 -35.18 14.92 24.48
CA CYS A 717 -33.78 14.59 24.18
C CYS A 717 -32.84 15.79 24.40
N LEU A 718 -33.22 16.98 23.98
CA LEU A 718 -32.45 18.21 24.24
C LEU A 718 -32.28 18.47 25.73
N ILE A 719 -33.34 18.35 26.53
CA ILE A 719 -33.27 18.53 27.99
C ILE A 719 -32.29 17.50 28.61
N MET A 720 -32.38 16.26 28.19
CA MET A 720 -31.47 15.23 28.69
C MET A 720 -29.99 15.54 28.33
N GLY A 721 -29.74 15.97 27.08
CA GLY A 721 -28.41 16.40 26.65
C GLY A 721 -27.91 17.62 27.45
N VAL A 722 -28.76 18.62 27.66
CA VAL A 722 -28.44 19.80 28.51
C VAL A 722 -28.09 19.37 29.92
N CYS A 723 -28.87 18.47 30.56
CA CYS A 723 -28.54 17.95 31.88
C CYS A 723 -27.17 17.27 31.91
N GLU A 724 -26.81 16.45 30.93
CA GLU A 724 -25.49 15.84 30.83
C GLU A 724 -24.39 16.90 30.78
N VAL A 725 -24.50 17.88 29.91
CA VAL A 725 -23.53 18.98 29.77
C VAL A 725 -23.36 19.76 31.07
N LEU A 726 -24.47 20.07 31.74
CA LEU A 726 -24.42 20.77 33.03
C LEU A 726 -23.84 19.92 34.17
N MET A 727 -24.06 18.61 34.16
CA MET A 727 -23.37 17.69 35.09
C MET A 727 -21.85 17.71 34.90
N GLU A 728 -21.38 17.67 33.66
CA GLU A 728 -19.96 17.76 33.35
C GLU A 728 -19.37 19.12 33.73
N TYR A 729 -20.08 20.22 33.42
CA TYR A 729 -19.69 21.57 33.80
C TYR A 729 -19.56 21.73 35.31
N ASN A 730 -20.59 21.38 36.09
CA ASN A 730 -20.59 21.50 37.55
C ASN A 730 -19.52 20.60 38.20
N PHE A 731 -19.24 19.43 37.66
CA PHE A 731 -18.14 18.58 38.13
C PHE A 731 -16.79 19.25 37.88
N SER A 732 -16.58 19.88 36.76
CA SER A 732 -15.32 20.55 36.42
C SER A 732 -14.99 21.74 37.32
N ILE A 733 -16.04 22.44 37.82
CA ILE A 733 -15.89 23.60 38.71
C ILE A 733 -16.09 23.26 40.20
N SER A 734 -16.40 22.00 40.52
CA SER A 734 -16.87 21.59 41.87
C SER A 734 -15.83 21.79 42.99
N ASN A 735 -14.55 21.69 42.66
CA ASN A 735 -13.46 21.64 43.66
C ASN A 735 -13.82 20.71 44.84
N PHE A 736 -14.50 19.59 44.57
CA PHE A 736 -15.05 18.66 45.54
C PHE A 736 -15.99 19.30 46.57
N SER A 737 -16.74 20.35 46.21
CA SER A 737 -17.76 20.97 47.04
C SER A 737 -19.01 20.09 47.10
N LYS A 738 -19.51 19.86 48.32
CA LYS A 738 -20.75 19.12 48.56
C LYS A 738 -21.96 19.71 47.85
N SER A 739 -22.10 21.03 47.87
CA SER A 739 -23.20 21.74 47.19
C SER A 739 -23.23 21.47 45.68
N LYS A 740 -22.04 21.45 45.03
CA LYS A 740 -21.95 21.17 43.57
C LYS A 740 -22.32 19.73 43.25
N PHE A 741 -21.99 18.78 44.11
CA PHE A 741 -22.41 17.39 43.93
C PHE A 741 -23.89 17.15 44.15
N GLU A 742 -24.51 17.92 45.05
CA GLU A 742 -25.97 17.95 45.24
C GLU A 742 -26.69 18.52 43.98
N GLU A 743 -26.11 19.56 43.36
CA GLU A 743 -26.60 20.09 42.07
C GLU A 743 -26.46 19.03 40.96
N ILE A 744 -25.35 18.34 40.86
CA ILE A 744 -25.16 17.25 39.86
C ILE A 744 -26.22 16.15 40.07
N LEU A 745 -26.48 15.74 41.30
CA LEU A 745 -27.48 14.72 41.56
C LEU A 745 -28.89 15.18 41.24
N SER A 746 -29.18 16.47 41.44
CA SER A 746 -30.46 17.10 41.09
C SER A 746 -30.64 17.15 39.57
N LEU A 747 -29.60 17.52 38.80
CA LEU A 747 -29.59 17.46 37.34
C LEU A 747 -29.75 16.02 36.84
N PHE A 748 -29.12 15.04 37.47
CA PHE A 748 -29.31 13.65 37.13
C PHE A 748 -30.77 13.20 37.39
N THR A 749 -31.38 13.67 38.43
CA THR A 749 -32.81 13.38 38.70
C THR A 749 -33.70 13.92 37.62
N CYS A 750 -33.43 15.15 37.12
CA CYS A 750 -34.12 15.73 35.98
C CYS A 750 -33.89 14.86 34.71
N TYR A 751 -32.66 14.52 34.39
CA TYR A 751 -32.32 13.63 33.27
C TYR A 751 -33.10 12.30 33.35
N LYS A 752 -33.15 11.68 34.54
CA LYS A 752 -33.81 10.40 34.74
C LYS A 752 -35.31 10.48 34.50
N LYS A 753 -36.00 11.55 34.99
CA LYS A 753 -37.43 11.74 34.76
C LYS A 753 -37.78 11.67 33.26
N PHE A 754 -37.02 12.36 32.40
CA PHE A 754 -37.23 12.32 30.96
C PHE A 754 -36.82 10.98 30.31
N SER A 755 -35.74 10.38 30.76
CA SER A 755 -35.31 9.04 30.30
C SER A 755 -36.37 7.98 30.59
N ASP A 756 -36.98 8.01 31.77
CA ASP A 756 -38.05 7.09 32.19
C ASP A 756 -39.33 7.31 31.35
N ILE A 757 -39.73 8.55 31.12
CA ILE A 757 -40.87 8.89 30.25
C ILE A 757 -40.67 8.37 28.82
N LEU A 758 -39.49 8.58 28.25
CA LEU A 758 -39.17 8.11 26.90
C LEU A 758 -39.14 6.58 26.81
N SER A 759 -38.61 5.90 27.83
CA SER A 759 -38.52 4.44 27.86
C SER A 759 -39.89 3.78 28.08
N GLU A 760 -40.75 4.31 28.93
CA GLU A 760 -42.11 3.81 29.17
C GLU A 760 -42.99 3.89 27.91
N LYS A 761 -42.87 4.98 27.15
CA LYS A 761 -43.68 5.21 25.96
C LYS A 761 -43.14 4.52 24.70
N ALA A 762 -41.87 4.18 24.62
CA ALA A 762 -41.28 3.36 23.58
C ALA A 762 -41.68 1.86 23.69
N GLY A 763 -42.01 1.38 24.87
CA GLY A 763 -42.31 -0.05 25.13
C GLY A 763 -43.66 -0.59 24.66
N LYS A 764 -44.56 0.23 24.14
CA LYS A 764 -45.93 -0.16 23.72
C LYS A 764 -46.10 -0.48 22.23
N GLY A 765 -45.08 -0.33 21.44
CA GLY A 765 -45.09 -0.65 20.02
C GLY A 765 -44.20 -1.85 19.69
N LYS A 766 -44.74 -2.90 19.04
CA LYS A 766 -43.99 -4.09 18.53
C LYS A 766 -43.02 -3.80 17.37
N ALA A 767 -42.56 -2.60 17.18
CA ALA A 767 -41.45 -2.30 16.34
C ALA A 767 -40.17 -2.27 17.23
N LYS A 768 -39.21 -3.15 16.99
CA LYS A 768 -37.83 -2.97 17.40
C LYS A 768 -37.38 -1.63 16.85
N MET A 769 -37.75 -0.58 17.53
CA MET A 769 -37.05 0.66 17.33
C MET A 769 -35.62 0.48 17.82
N THR A 770 -34.71 0.47 16.88
CA THR A 770 -33.43 1.09 17.10
C THR A 770 -33.74 2.56 17.38
N SER A 771 -34.29 2.90 18.57
CA SER A 771 -34.04 4.20 19.14
C SER A 771 -32.51 4.24 19.23
N LYS A 772 -31.88 4.98 18.34
CA LYS A 772 -30.64 5.64 18.70
C LYS A 772 -31.01 6.46 19.94
N VAL A 773 -30.88 5.86 21.10
CA VAL A 773 -30.62 6.62 22.33
C VAL A 773 -29.43 7.47 21.89
N SER A 774 -29.61 8.79 21.84
CA SER A 774 -28.55 9.69 21.42
C SER A 774 -27.32 9.30 22.25
N ASP A 775 -26.22 9.02 21.58
CA ASP A 775 -25.00 8.68 22.29
C ASP A 775 -24.76 9.80 23.31
N SER A 776 -24.50 9.46 24.58
CA SER A 776 -24.30 10.45 25.64
C SER A 776 -23.31 11.54 25.21
N LEU A 777 -23.58 12.79 25.55
CA LEU A 777 -22.74 13.95 25.24
C LEU A 777 -21.51 14.07 26.17
N LEU A 778 -21.51 13.37 27.27
CA LEU A 778 -20.39 13.38 28.22
C LEU A 778 -19.07 13.04 27.53
N SER A 779 -18.01 13.78 27.85
CA SER A 779 -16.70 13.52 27.30
C SER A 779 -16.05 12.26 27.91
N LEU A 780 -15.21 11.58 27.16
CA LEU A 780 -14.48 10.41 27.67
C LEU A 780 -13.56 10.79 28.85
N LYS A 781 -13.02 12.02 28.83
CA LYS A 781 -12.23 12.54 29.93
C LYS A 781 -13.06 12.67 31.20
N PHE A 782 -14.22 13.32 31.08
CA PHE A 782 -15.13 13.46 32.25
C PHE A 782 -15.52 12.11 32.82
N VAL A 783 -15.90 11.17 31.99
CA VAL A 783 -16.27 9.80 32.43
C VAL A 783 -15.11 9.12 33.16
N SER A 784 -13.88 9.27 32.67
CA SER A 784 -12.67 8.76 33.32
C SER A 784 -12.43 9.42 34.69
N ASP A 785 -12.53 10.75 34.74
CA ASP A 785 -12.31 11.54 35.95
C ASP A 785 -13.42 11.23 37.01
N LEU A 786 -14.67 11.11 36.55
CA LEU A 786 -15.81 10.74 37.39
C LEU A 786 -15.65 9.35 38.01
N LEU A 787 -15.31 8.33 37.19
CA LEU A 787 -15.07 6.98 37.72
C LEU A 787 -13.89 6.94 38.68
N THR A 788 -12.83 7.69 38.39
CA THR A 788 -11.68 7.80 39.30
C THR A 788 -12.10 8.41 40.63
N ALA A 789 -12.89 9.49 40.62
CA ALA A 789 -13.39 10.11 41.84
C ALA A 789 -14.33 9.19 42.61
N LEU A 790 -15.25 8.49 41.91
CA LEU A 790 -16.23 7.63 42.57
C LEU A 790 -15.65 6.36 43.18
N PHE A 791 -14.64 5.73 42.53
CA PHE A 791 -14.16 4.40 42.90
C PHE A 791 -12.74 4.38 43.48
N ARG A 792 -11.90 5.38 43.20
CA ARG A 792 -10.49 5.40 43.57
C ARG A 792 -10.06 6.52 44.48
N ASP A 793 -10.82 7.64 44.54
CA ASP A 793 -10.46 8.75 45.41
C ASP A 793 -10.64 8.32 46.88
N SER A 794 -9.54 8.32 47.59
CA SER A 794 -9.47 7.99 49.01
C SER A 794 -9.05 9.19 49.89
N ILE A 795 -9.07 10.39 49.32
CA ILE A 795 -8.71 11.61 50.07
C ILE A 795 -9.81 11.91 51.05
N GLN A 796 -9.46 11.94 52.33
CA GLN A 796 -10.40 12.07 53.44
C GLN A 796 -11.24 13.36 53.40
N SER A 797 -10.66 14.47 52.85
CA SER A 797 -11.36 15.72 52.62
C SER A 797 -12.43 15.67 51.55
N HIS A 798 -12.33 14.74 50.58
CA HIS A 798 -13.28 14.56 49.48
C HIS A 798 -14.40 13.56 49.79
N GLU A 799 -14.20 12.72 50.84
CA GLU A 799 -15.10 11.58 51.11
C GLU A 799 -16.49 12.03 51.48
N GLU A 800 -16.63 13.07 52.30
CA GLU A 800 -17.92 13.63 52.70
C GLU A 800 -18.69 14.17 51.49
N SER A 801 -17.98 14.85 50.59
CA SER A 801 -18.58 15.43 49.39
C SER A 801 -18.94 14.36 48.34
N LEU A 802 -18.05 13.38 48.12
CA LEU A 802 -18.29 12.26 47.20
C LEU A 802 -19.37 11.29 47.70
N SER A 803 -19.62 11.25 49.05
CA SER A 803 -20.67 10.43 49.62
C SER A 803 -22.04 10.77 49.10
N VAL A 804 -22.25 12.03 48.65
CA VAL A 804 -23.52 12.50 48.03
C VAL A 804 -23.75 11.71 46.73
N LEU A 805 -22.78 11.61 45.85
CA LEU A 805 -22.91 10.88 44.60
C LEU A 805 -22.88 9.36 44.83
N ARG A 806 -22.01 8.86 45.72
CA ARG A 806 -21.89 7.44 46.07
C ARG A 806 -23.14 6.87 46.71
N SER A 807 -23.92 7.69 47.41
CA SER A 807 -25.18 7.28 48.07
C SER A 807 -26.30 6.98 47.04
N SER A 808 -26.21 7.51 45.82
CA SER A 808 -27.17 7.25 44.78
C SER A 808 -26.76 6.06 43.90
N GLY A 809 -27.33 4.87 44.19
CA GLY A 809 -27.06 3.66 43.40
C GLY A 809 -27.45 3.82 41.92
N GLU A 810 -28.45 4.62 41.63
CA GLU A 810 -28.92 4.91 40.29
C GLU A 810 -27.92 5.77 39.51
N PHE A 811 -27.32 6.77 40.15
CA PHE A 811 -26.28 7.60 39.55
C PHE A 811 -25.00 6.77 39.28
N MET A 812 -24.62 5.92 40.25
CA MET A 812 -23.50 5.01 40.07
C MET A 812 -23.72 4.06 38.88
N HIS A 813 -24.91 3.51 38.77
CA HIS A 813 -25.25 2.64 37.63
C HIS A 813 -25.26 3.39 36.27
N TYR A 814 -25.73 4.63 36.27
CA TYR A 814 -25.67 5.50 35.10
C TYR A 814 -24.23 5.77 34.66
N ALA A 815 -23.34 6.13 35.59
CA ALA A 815 -21.94 6.40 35.28
C ALA A 815 -21.25 5.20 34.62
N VAL A 816 -21.49 3.98 35.12
CA VAL A 816 -20.96 2.75 34.51
C VAL A 816 -21.56 2.49 33.13
N ASN A 817 -22.87 2.67 32.96
CA ASN A 817 -23.53 2.46 31.67
C ASN A 817 -23.03 3.42 30.59
N VAL A 818 -22.84 4.70 30.92
CA VAL A 818 -22.28 5.68 29.98
C VAL A 818 -20.86 5.30 29.59
N THR A 819 -20.06 4.83 30.54
CA THR A 819 -18.71 4.33 30.26
C THR A 819 -18.74 3.19 29.25
N LEU A 820 -19.60 2.20 29.44
CA LEU A 820 -19.78 1.09 28.51
C LEU A 820 -20.23 1.56 27.12
N GLN A 821 -21.14 2.54 27.06
CA GLN A 821 -21.58 3.13 25.79
C GLN A 821 -20.40 3.80 25.05
N LYS A 822 -19.56 4.57 25.76
CA LYS A 822 -18.39 5.22 25.16
C LYS A 822 -17.37 4.21 24.64
N ILE A 823 -17.12 3.13 25.37
CA ILE A 823 -16.25 2.04 24.95
C ILE A 823 -16.86 1.35 23.70
N GLN A 824 -18.15 1.08 23.70
CA GLN A 824 -18.82 0.49 22.53
C GLN A 824 -18.80 1.42 21.31
N GLN A 825 -18.97 2.72 21.50
CA GLN A 825 -18.84 3.72 20.46
C GLN A 825 -17.43 3.68 19.87
N LEU A 826 -16.40 3.64 20.72
CA LEU A 826 -15.01 3.56 20.30
C LEU A 826 -14.72 2.29 19.50
N ILE A 827 -15.23 1.14 19.92
CA ILE A 827 -15.07 -0.14 19.21
C ILE A 827 -15.71 -0.09 17.82
N ARG A 828 -16.89 0.56 17.71
CA ARG A 828 -17.62 0.64 16.43
C ARG A 828 -17.01 1.63 15.45
N THR A 829 -16.56 2.78 15.93
CA THR A 829 -16.24 3.94 15.08
C THR A 829 -14.75 4.31 15.12
N GLY A 830 -13.99 3.81 16.08
CA GLY A 830 -12.59 4.17 16.30
C GLY A 830 -12.39 5.55 16.94
N HIS A 831 -13.48 6.26 17.27
CA HIS A 831 -13.47 7.57 17.94
C HIS A 831 -14.68 7.71 18.83
N VAL A 832 -14.64 8.68 19.74
CA VAL A 832 -15.78 9.06 20.59
C VAL A 832 -16.16 10.51 20.37
N SER A 833 -17.41 10.86 20.66
CA SER A 833 -17.86 12.25 20.63
C SER A 833 -17.22 13.06 21.77
N GLY A 834 -17.04 14.36 21.54
CA GLY A 834 -16.51 15.31 22.50
C GLY A 834 -15.04 15.64 22.34
N PRO A 835 -14.49 16.44 23.25
CA PRO A 835 -13.12 16.90 23.22
C PRO A 835 -12.12 15.75 23.23
N ASP A 836 -11.10 15.87 22.42
CA ASP A 836 -10.05 14.85 22.26
C ASP A 836 -10.53 13.45 21.84
N GLY A 837 -11.79 13.29 21.47
CA GLY A 837 -12.39 12.02 21.08
C GLY A 837 -11.83 11.40 19.81
N GLN A 838 -11.03 12.13 19.06
CA GLN A 838 -10.28 11.66 17.87
C GLN A 838 -8.76 11.61 18.10
N ASN A 839 -8.28 11.95 19.30
CA ASN A 839 -6.87 11.92 19.65
C ASN A 839 -6.50 10.55 20.26
N PRO A 840 -5.72 9.69 19.56
CA PRO A 840 -5.42 8.34 20.01
C PRO A 840 -4.73 8.29 21.38
N ASP A 841 -3.81 9.22 21.64
CA ASP A 841 -3.04 9.25 22.89
C ASP A 841 -3.93 9.58 24.08
N LYS A 842 -4.84 10.54 23.91
CA LYS A 842 -5.81 10.91 24.96
C LYS A 842 -6.85 9.83 25.21
N ILE A 843 -7.35 9.21 24.13
CA ILE A 843 -8.24 8.05 24.21
C ILE A 843 -7.55 6.93 24.99
N PHE A 844 -6.31 6.59 24.64
CA PHE A 844 -5.55 5.54 25.32
C PHE A 844 -5.33 5.87 26.81
N GLN A 845 -4.94 7.10 27.12
CA GLN A 845 -4.77 7.54 28.51
C GLN A 845 -6.06 7.38 29.32
N ASN A 846 -7.18 7.89 28.83
CA ASN A 846 -8.48 7.78 29.49
C ASN A 846 -8.93 6.33 29.64
N LEU A 847 -8.71 5.47 28.64
CA LEU A 847 -9.00 4.03 28.75
C LEU A 847 -8.14 3.35 29.83
N CYS A 848 -6.86 3.70 29.92
CA CYS A 848 -5.99 3.19 30.98
C CYS A 848 -6.50 3.60 32.36
N ASP A 849 -6.96 4.82 32.53
CA ASP A 849 -7.50 5.31 33.81
C ASP A 849 -8.85 4.66 34.14
N ILE A 850 -9.72 4.43 33.15
CA ILE A 850 -10.97 3.68 33.32
C ILE A 850 -10.73 2.22 33.71
N THR A 851 -9.71 1.58 33.14
CA THR A 851 -9.44 0.15 33.38
C THR A 851 -8.65 -0.12 34.64
N ARG A 852 -7.96 0.86 35.21
CA ARG A 852 -7.29 0.80 36.51
C ARG A 852 -8.29 0.85 37.65
#